data_60d3928d7eb64de8a469670a44b146ae
#
_entry.id   60d3928d7eb64de8a469670a44b146ae
#
_cell.length_a   1.000
_cell.length_b   1.000
_cell.length_c   1.000
_cell.angle_alpha   90.00
_cell.angle_beta   90.00
_cell.angle_gamma   90.00
#
_symmetry.space_group_name_H-M   'P 1'
#
loop_
_entity.id
_entity.type
_entity.pdbx_description
1 polymer ?
#
loop_
_entity_poly.entity_id
_entity_poly.type
_entity_poly.pdbx_seq_one_letter_code
_entity_poly.pdbx_strand_id
1 'polypeptide(L)'
;MSAILDKEPEPVSAAQPLTPQALDHVIQRALAKDPEERWQSAADVKAELKWIATAGKPPEPAKARAPNRAVPVLAAACVLLLAALAASFFFLPKPSTPAVEVRALIPAPDKTEFQLMDDDAAGPVAISPDGTRIAFTARDDQGRSSVWVRALNGGEARPLIGTETGTYPFWSPDGKWLGFFANGKLKKAPIDSGPVLELADAPRGRGGSWGTNNMILFVPEPTKPVFVVGASGGGARAVTTINHALHSTHRWPVWLADGKRFLYLASSHGNPAANEHNGIYLAQLDGKKEWMLMPADSNAVVAPGYLLYVQSNILMAVPFNERSGELTGDAVAVAQDVNHNPGTWHSAFDVSPNGVLVYQAGNTEKPSQLFWLSPSKAPTKAADNDNYRDVWLSPDGHRLAVTIGSPHVELWIYDLARGVKTRLTFTEAGFISRVAWAPDGGRLAFSEVGNSGSKMYVKEAGGSGKQEELVSAGTVLNTIDDWSKDGQYLLYHAAVPPAPFGLYVLPINGERKPRPFLQSSFMLVLGAHFSPDSKWVAYLSAESGAIEAYVTSFPDANGKWLVSSDGARSVHWFPNGQSLLYERMDGTLVKVAFAARGKNVEIGAPQLYVNARPRVTTYGQAWDIAPDGRVITNTDVGESTHAINVVVNWTAGLKK
;
A
#
# COMPACT_ATOMS: atom_id res chain seq x y z
N MET A 1 -43.39 -12.54 -64.07
CA MET A 1 -42.01 -13.02 -64.36
C MET A 1 -41.02 -12.78 -63.22
N SER A 2 -41.22 -11.80 -62.39
CA SER A 2 -40.30 -11.56 -61.25
C SER A 2 -40.24 -12.68 -60.22
N ALA A 3 -41.39 -13.32 -59.91
CA ALA A 3 -41.43 -14.39 -58.87
C ALA A 3 -40.64 -15.69 -59.23
N ILE A 4 -40.42 -15.90 -60.51
CA ILE A 4 -39.67 -17.10 -61.00
C ILE A 4 -38.15 -16.92 -60.81
N LEU A 5 -37.66 -15.69 -60.77
CA LEU A 5 -36.26 -15.36 -60.67
C LEU A 5 -35.79 -15.20 -59.20
N ASP A 6 -36.66 -14.77 -58.29
CA ASP A 6 -36.25 -14.34 -56.91
C ASP A 6 -36.72 -15.29 -55.79
N LYS A 7 -37.72 -16.17 -56.03
CA LYS A 7 -38.18 -17.08 -54.98
C LYS A 7 -37.76 -18.55 -55.25
N GLU A 8 -37.27 -19.21 -54.25
CA GLU A 8 -37.10 -20.64 -54.29
C GLU A 8 -38.46 -21.33 -54.12
N PRO A 9 -38.76 -22.39 -54.93
CA PRO A 9 -39.99 -23.16 -54.80
C PRO A 9 -39.99 -23.97 -53.50
N GLU A 10 -41.17 -24.07 -52.88
CA GLU A 10 -41.32 -24.95 -51.71
C GLU A 10 -41.09 -26.42 -52.10
N PRO A 11 -40.49 -27.24 -51.20
CA PRO A 11 -40.30 -28.65 -51.45
C PRO A 11 -41.62 -29.35 -51.78
N VAL A 12 -41.59 -30.25 -52.76
CA VAL A 12 -42.80 -31.03 -53.15
C VAL A 12 -43.32 -31.88 -52.01
N SER A 13 -42.44 -32.33 -51.13
CA SER A 13 -42.82 -33.05 -49.90
C SER A 13 -43.66 -32.19 -48.95
N ALA A 14 -43.61 -30.86 -49.01
CA ALA A 14 -44.49 -29.97 -48.23
C ALA A 14 -45.93 -29.96 -48.77
N ALA A 15 -46.11 -30.10 -50.09
CA ALA A 15 -47.42 -30.20 -50.73
C ALA A 15 -47.94 -31.64 -50.79
N GLN A 16 -47.05 -32.65 -50.84
CA GLN A 16 -47.39 -34.06 -50.93
C GLN A 16 -46.52 -34.87 -49.95
N PRO A 17 -47.00 -35.13 -48.75
CA PRO A 17 -46.16 -35.74 -47.67
C PRO A 17 -45.65 -37.17 -47.94
N LEU A 18 -46.17 -37.85 -48.91
CA LEU A 18 -45.70 -39.19 -49.30
C LEU A 18 -44.60 -39.16 -50.36
N THR A 19 -44.12 -37.99 -50.76
CA THR A 19 -43.07 -37.84 -51.77
C THR A 19 -41.72 -38.20 -51.16
N PRO A 20 -40.91 -39.10 -51.79
CA PRO A 20 -39.57 -39.42 -51.32
C PRO A 20 -38.69 -38.17 -51.27
N GLN A 21 -37.98 -37.93 -50.16
CA GLN A 21 -37.09 -36.78 -50.00
C GLN A 21 -36.04 -36.67 -51.12
N ALA A 22 -35.62 -37.78 -51.66
CA ALA A 22 -34.71 -37.81 -52.81
C ALA A 22 -35.29 -37.14 -54.06
N LEU A 23 -36.62 -37.12 -54.25
CA LEU A 23 -37.26 -36.44 -55.36
C LEU A 23 -37.28 -34.92 -55.19
N ASP A 24 -37.38 -34.41 -53.95
CA ASP A 24 -37.23 -33.00 -53.67
C ASP A 24 -35.85 -32.48 -54.08
N HIS A 25 -34.79 -33.25 -53.80
CA HIS A 25 -33.45 -32.91 -54.18
C HIS A 25 -33.27 -32.80 -55.71
N VAL A 26 -33.86 -33.77 -56.46
CA VAL A 26 -33.80 -33.74 -57.94
C VAL A 26 -34.52 -32.52 -58.50
N ILE A 27 -35.67 -32.15 -57.92
CA ILE A 27 -36.45 -30.98 -58.34
C ILE A 27 -35.76 -29.66 -57.97
N GLN A 28 -35.27 -29.52 -56.76
CA GLN A 28 -34.54 -28.34 -56.32
C GLN A 28 -33.31 -28.07 -57.20
N ARG A 29 -32.54 -29.13 -57.50
CA ARG A 29 -31.36 -28.97 -58.37
C ARG A 29 -31.74 -28.68 -59.83
N ALA A 30 -32.88 -29.20 -60.32
CA ALA A 30 -33.38 -28.84 -61.66
C ALA A 30 -33.84 -27.38 -61.76
N LEU A 31 -34.28 -26.78 -60.63
CA LEU A 31 -34.79 -25.41 -60.53
C LEU A 31 -33.77 -24.42 -59.93
N ALA A 32 -32.55 -24.88 -59.64
CA ALA A 32 -31.51 -23.99 -59.11
C ALA A 32 -31.35 -22.75 -59.96
N LYS A 33 -31.09 -21.57 -59.33
CA LYS A 33 -31.00 -20.27 -60.03
C LYS A 33 -29.73 -20.17 -60.83
N ASP A 34 -28.63 -20.71 -60.30
CA ASP A 34 -27.37 -20.76 -61.03
C ASP A 34 -27.38 -21.89 -62.06
N PRO A 35 -27.11 -21.63 -63.34
CA PRO A 35 -27.00 -22.64 -64.38
C PRO A 35 -25.96 -23.72 -64.11
N GLU A 36 -24.89 -23.40 -63.44
CA GLU A 36 -23.82 -24.39 -63.10
C GLU A 36 -24.24 -25.39 -62.02
N GLU A 37 -25.21 -25.01 -61.18
CA GLU A 37 -25.75 -25.88 -60.15
C GLU A 37 -26.87 -26.79 -60.66
N ARG A 38 -27.36 -26.59 -61.87
CA ARG A 38 -28.39 -27.45 -62.51
C ARG A 38 -27.82 -28.77 -62.97
N TRP A 39 -28.72 -29.70 -63.25
CA TRP A 39 -28.35 -30.93 -63.96
C TRP A 39 -27.78 -30.58 -65.32
N GLN A 40 -26.56 -31.05 -65.62
CA GLN A 40 -25.88 -30.72 -66.85
C GLN A 40 -26.37 -31.56 -68.04
N SER A 41 -27.04 -32.68 -67.79
CA SER A 41 -27.67 -33.48 -68.84
C SER A 41 -29.00 -34.09 -68.43
N ALA A 42 -29.90 -34.29 -69.39
CA ALA A 42 -31.16 -35.04 -69.17
C ALA A 42 -30.90 -36.55 -68.83
N ALA A 43 -29.73 -37.07 -69.17
CA ALA A 43 -29.33 -38.44 -68.82
C ALA A 43 -29.06 -38.56 -67.29
N ASP A 44 -28.49 -37.58 -66.68
CA ASP A 44 -28.23 -37.59 -65.21
C ASP A 44 -29.52 -37.51 -64.41
N VAL A 45 -30.47 -36.67 -64.80
CA VAL A 45 -31.82 -36.61 -64.22
C VAL A 45 -32.53 -37.94 -64.31
N LYS A 46 -32.46 -38.58 -65.52
CA LYS A 46 -33.05 -39.86 -65.77
C LYS A 46 -32.44 -41.01 -64.93
N ALA A 47 -31.12 -40.97 -64.71
CA ALA A 47 -30.39 -41.94 -63.91
C ALA A 47 -30.83 -41.86 -62.44
N GLU A 48 -30.92 -40.59 -61.87
CA GLU A 48 -31.34 -40.36 -60.53
C GLU A 48 -32.82 -40.70 -60.27
N LEU A 49 -33.70 -40.34 -61.18
CA LEU A 49 -35.12 -40.72 -61.09
C LEU A 49 -35.31 -42.29 -61.19
N LYS A 50 -34.51 -42.99 -62.01
CA LYS A 50 -34.49 -44.42 -62.07
C LYS A 50 -34.00 -45.10 -60.81
N TRP A 51 -32.98 -44.47 -60.14
CA TRP A 51 -32.47 -44.94 -58.86
C TRP A 51 -33.56 -44.75 -57.75
N ILE A 52 -34.20 -43.59 -57.68
CA ILE A 52 -35.31 -43.36 -56.76
C ILE A 52 -36.46 -44.36 -56.94
N ALA A 53 -36.85 -44.65 -58.18
CA ALA A 53 -37.91 -45.57 -58.48
C ALA A 53 -37.55 -47.03 -58.12
N THR A 54 -36.27 -47.40 -58.08
CA THR A 54 -35.83 -48.76 -57.74
C THR A 54 -35.47 -48.91 -56.27
N ALA A 55 -35.14 -47.86 -55.56
CA ALA A 55 -34.83 -47.83 -54.13
C ALA A 55 -36.03 -48.06 -53.21
N GLY A 56 -37.25 -48.02 -53.76
CA GLY A 56 -38.53 -48.15 -52.98
C GLY A 56 -39.08 -49.59 -52.88
N LYS A 57 -38.40 -50.70 -53.28
CA LYS A 57 -38.90 -52.05 -53.05
C LYS A 57 -38.32 -52.65 -51.78
N PRO A 58 -39.17 -53.08 -50.82
CA PRO A 58 -38.70 -53.79 -49.63
C PRO A 58 -38.07 -55.12 -50.03
N PRO A 59 -37.00 -55.57 -49.42
CA PRO A 59 -36.43 -56.92 -49.69
C PRO A 59 -37.35 -58.02 -49.09
N GLU A 60 -37.56 -59.11 -49.84
CA GLU A 60 -38.28 -60.33 -49.39
C GLU A 60 -37.61 -60.86 -48.10
N PRO A 61 -38.41 -61.43 -47.17
CA PRO A 61 -37.90 -61.95 -45.92
C PRO A 61 -37.03 -63.18 -46.10
N ALA A 62 -35.72 -63.06 -45.88
CA ALA A 62 -34.79 -64.17 -45.78
C ALA A 62 -35.08 -64.98 -44.51
N LYS A 63 -35.13 -66.32 -44.63
CA LYS A 63 -35.34 -67.30 -43.55
C LYS A 63 -34.39 -67.07 -42.39
N ALA A 64 -34.98 -67.04 -41.20
CA ALA A 64 -34.33 -66.77 -39.91
C ALA A 64 -33.14 -67.72 -39.66
N ARG A 65 -31.92 -67.21 -39.62
CA ARG A 65 -30.75 -67.81 -38.99
C ARG A 65 -30.74 -67.48 -37.52
N ALA A 66 -30.48 -68.42 -36.67
CA ALA A 66 -30.42 -68.29 -35.23
C ALA A 66 -29.53 -67.09 -34.80
N PRO A 67 -29.91 -66.30 -33.74
CA PRO A 67 -29.22 -65.08 -33.36
C PRO A 67 -27.81 -65.42 -32.90
N ASN A 68 -26.82 -64.90 -33.63
CA ASN A 68 -25.43 -64.91 -33.19
C ASN A 68 -25.30 -63.92 -32.06
N ARG A 69 -25.25 -64.41 -30.81
CA ARG A 69 -25.16 -63.60 -29.59
C ARG A 69 -23.93 -62.67 -29.53
N ALA A 70 -22.98 -62.83 -30.46
CA ALA A 70 -21.79 -61.97 -30.52
C ALA A 70 -22.06 -60.58 -31.12
N VAL A 71 -23.08 -60.41 -31.99
CA VAL A 71 -23.35 -59.12 -32.67
C VAL A 71 -23.88 -58.05 -31.72
N PRO A 72 -24.87 -58.31 -30.83
CA PRO A 72 -25.31 -57.31 -29.89
C PRO A 72 -24.25 -56.96 -28.84
N VAL A 73 -23.37 -57.89 -28.48
CA VAL A 73 -22.24 -57.62 -27.55
C VAL A 73 -21.20 -56.70 -28.19
N LEU A 74 -20.87 -56.95 -29.48
CA LEU A 74 -19.96 -56.08 -30.24
C LEU A 74 -20.57 -54.68 -30.48
N ALA A 75 -21.86 -54.59 -30.77
CA ALA A 75 -22.57 -53.32 -30.93
C ALA A 75 -22.61 -52.53 -29.62
N ALA A 76 -22.88 -53.18 -28.47
CA ALA A 76 -22.83 -52.55 -27.16
C ALA A 76 -21.41 -52.14 -26.79
N ALA A 77 -20.39 -52.92 -27.12
CA ALA A 77 -18.98 -52.56 -26.90
C ALA A 77 -18.57 -51.35 -27.77
N CYS A 78 -19.00 -51.27 -29.02
CA CYS A 78 -18.76 -50.12 -29.90
C CYS A 78 -19.46 -48.87 -29.39
N VAL A 79 -20.68 -48.96 -28.89
CA VAL A 79 -21.41 -47.81 -28.28
C VAL A 79 -20.74 -47.35 -26.99
N LEU A 80 -20.28 -48.28 -26.15
CA LEU A 80 -19.52 -47.94 -24.95
C LEU A 80 -18.15 -47.32 -25.26
N LEU A 81 -17.44 -47.81 -26.29
CA LEU A 81 -16.20 -47.23 -26.77
C LEU A 81 -16.42 -45.84 -27.37
N LEU A 82 -17.47 -45.62 -28.14
CA LEU A 82 -17.84 -44.32 -28.68
C LEU A 82 -18.27 -43.35 -27.56
N ALA A 83 -19.01 -43.84 -26.57
CA ALA A 83 -19.36 -43.05 -25.38
C ALA A 83 -18.12 -42.72 -24.53
N ALA A 84 -17.18 -43.67 -24.37
CA ALA A 84 -15.91 -43.43 -23.67
C ALA A 84 -15.01 -42.46 -24.45
N LEU A 85 -14.99 -42.55 -25.80
CA LEU A 85 -14.27 -41.62 -26.66
C LEU A 85 -14.87 -40.23 -26.62
N ALA A 86 -16.20 -40.12 -26.65
CA ALA A 86 -16.90 -38.84 -26.47
C ALA A 86 -16.67 -38.26 -25.06
N ALA A 87 -16.76 -39.10 -24.03
CA ALA A 87 -16.44 -38.71 -22.67
C ALA A 87 -14.97 -38.27 -22.54
N SER A 88 -14.02 -38.99 -23.16
CA SER A 88 -12.62 -38.57 -23.15
C SER A 88 -12.40 -37.20 -23.84
N PHE A 89 -13.18 -36.88 -24.87
CA PHE A 89 -13.13 -35.57 -25.55
C PHE A 89 -13.68 -34.43 -24.66
N PHE A 90 -14.62 -34.75 -23.77
CA PHE A 90 -15.19 -33.80 -22.82
C PHE A 90 -14.41 -33.72 -21.50
N PHE A 91 -13.78 -34.82 -21.08
CA PHE A 91 -13.08 -34.91 -19.79
C PHE A 91 -11.55 -34.87 -19.90
N LEU A 92 -10.96 -35.01 -21.10
CA LEU A 92 -9.55 -34.71 -21.29
C LEU A 92 -9.37 -33.18 -21.06
N PRO A 93 -8.50 -32.78 -20.13
CA PRO A 93 -8.16 -31.38 -20.01
C PRO A 93 -7.66 -30.93 -21.41
N LYS A 94 -8.36 -29.93 -21.96
CA LYS A 94 -7.86 -29.28 -23.19
C LYS A 94 -6.42 -28.90 -22.91
N PRO A 95 -5.44 -29.17 -23.79
CA PRO A 95 -4.09 -28.72 -23.60
C PRO A 95 -4.16 -27.18 -23.40
N SER A 96 -4.07 -26.73 -22.16
CA SER A 96 -3.93 -25.34 -21.89
C SER A 96 -2.61 -24.96 -22.53
N THR A 97 -2.62 -24.09 -23.51
CA THR A 97 -1.41 -23.36 -23.89
C THR A 97 -0.78 -22.89 -22.58
N PRO A 98 0.50 -23.20 -22.33
CA PRO A 98 1.14 -22.80 -21.09
C PRO A 98 0.91 -21.30 -20.93
N ALA A 99 0.30 -20.91 -19.81
CA ALA A 99 0.05 -19.52 -19.53
C ALA A 99 1.40 -18.79 -19.56
N VAL A 100 1.55 -17.84 -20.47
CA VAL A 100 2.76 -17.03 -20.59
C VAL A 100 2.66 -15.91 -19.56
N GLU A 101 3.72 -15.72 -18.80
CA GLU A 101 3.85 -14.55 -17.95
C GLU A 101 3.94 -13.30 -18.81
N VAL A 102 3.08 -12.32 -18.57
CA VAL A 102 3.07 -11.02 -19.25
C VAL A 102 3.37 -9.92 -18.23
N ARG A 103 4.34 -9.08 -18.53
CA ARG A 103 4.71 -7.92 -17.71
C ARG A 103 4.40 -6.62 -18.43
N ALA A 104 3.85 -5.67 -17.69
CA ALA A 104 3.56 -4.33 -18.16
C ALA A 104 3.92 -3.30 -17.07
N LEU A 105 4.18 -2.06 -17.48
CA LEU A 105 4.45 -0.94 -16.59
C LEU A 105 3.34 0.08 -16.70
N ILE A 106 2.86 0.55 -15.56
CA ILE A 106 1.87 1.62 -15.47
C ILE A 106 2.55 2.84 -14.87
N PRO A 107 2.78 3.91 -15.65
CA PRO A 107 3.29 5.17 -15.11
C PRO A 107 2.21 5.88 -14.28
N ALA A 108 2.66 6.82 -13.44
CA ALA A 108 1.75 7.73 -12.76
C ALA A 108 0.91 8.52 -13.78
N PRO A 109 -0.33 8.90 -13.45
CA PRO A 109 -1.12 9.79 -14.27
C PRO A 109 -0.40 11.13 -14.53
N ASP A 110 -0.70 11.78 -15.64
CA ASP A 110 -0.07 13.07 -15.99
C ASP A 110 -0.17 14.08 -14.85
N LYS A 111 0.93 14.77 -14.58
CA LYS A 111 1.05 15.78 -13.51
C LYS A 111 0.73 15.24 -12.11
N THR A 112 0.94 13.95 -11.92
CA THR A 112 0.78 13.33 -10.59
C THR A 112 2.00 12.49 -10.23
N GLU A 113 2.09 12.16 -8.96
CA GLU A 113 3.09 11.28 -8.41
C GLU A 113 2.44 10.22 -7.53
N PHE A 114 2.89 8.95 -7.69
CA PHE A 114 2.46 7.88 -6.79
C PHE A 114 2.92 8.13 -5.35
N GLN A 115 2.01 7.91 -4.41
CA GLN A 115 2.29 7.93 -2.98
C GLN A 115 2.04 6.54 -2.39
N LEU A 116 2.90 5.57 -2.71
CA LEU A 116 2.69 4.18 -2.31
C LEU A 116 3.46 3.79 -1.06
N MET A 117 4.50 4.56 -0.70
CA MET A 117 5.43 4.22 0.37
C MET A 117 5.67 5.36 1.37
N ASP A 118 5.00 6.49 1.18
CA ASP A 118 5.11 7.62 2.11
C ASP A 118 4.46 7.22 3.43
N ASP A 119 5.20 7.07 4.44
CA ASP A 119 4.93 6.76 5.84
C ASP A 119 3.48 6.55 6.31
N ASP A 120 2.86 7.61 6.80
CA ASP A 120 1.49 7.59 7.32
C ASP A 120 0.45 8.02 6.29
N ALA A 121 0.91 8.47 5.11
CA ALA A 121 0.08 9.11 4.11
C ALA A 121 -0.12 8.30 2.84
N ALA A 122 0.35 7.06 2.80
CA ALA A 122 0.36 6.24 1.59
C ALA A 122 -0.31 4.89 1.79
N GLY A 123 -0.34 4.09 0.77
CA GLY A 123 -0.81 2.72 0.80
C GLY A 123 -0.39 1.99 -0.47
N PRO A 124 -0.39 0.66 -0.46
CA PRO A 124 0.01 -0.09 -1.64
C PRO A 124 -0.91 0.22 -2.81
N VAL A 125 -0.43 -0.17 -3.99
CA VAL A 125 -1.36 -0.42 -5.08
C VAL A 125 -2.27 -1.60 -4.69
N ALA A 126 -3.57 -1.44 -4.80
CA ALA A 126 -4.56 -2.49 -4.54
C ALA A 126 -5.19 -2.94 -5.86
N ILE A 127 -5.11 -4.24 -6.16
CA ILE A 127 -5.73 -4.84 -7.35
C ILE A 127 -7.17 -5.25 -7.06
N SER A 128 -8.10 -4.99 -7.98
CA SER A 128 -9.50 -5.43 -7.82
C SER A 128 -9.61 -6.96 -7.82
N PRO A 129 -10.62 -7.55 -7.16
CA PRO A 129 -10.77 -9.00 -7.08
C PRO A 129 -10.88 -9.70 -8.43
N ASP A 130 -11.40 -9.01 -9.45
CA ASP A 130 -11.48 -9.48 -10.82
C ASP A 130 -10.18 -9.26 -11.63
N GLY A 131 -9.16 -8.63 -11.03
CA GLY A 131 -7.86 -8.36 -11.66
C GLY A 131 -7.91 -7.35 -12.81
N THR A 132 -8.97 -6.54 -12.92
CA THR A 132 -9.17 -5.63 -14.07
C THR A 132 -8.87 -4.17 -13.76
N ARG A 133 -8.79 -3.79 -12.47
CA ARG A 133 -8.58 -2.41 -12.03
C ARG A 133 -7.57 -2.36 -10.89
N ILE A 134 -6.84 -1.25 -10.82
CA ILE A 134 -5.99 -0.93 -9.67
C ILE A 134 -6.49 0.34 -8.98
N ALA A 135 -6.36 0.37 -7.66
CA ALA A 135 -6.51 1.56 -6.86
C ALA A 135 -5.17 1.91 -6.21
N PHE A 136 -4.84 3.18 -6.13
CA PHE A 136 -3.58 3.68 -5.58
C PHE A 136 -3.75 5.10 -5.06
N THR A 137 -2.85 5.54 -4.21
CA THR A 137 -2.78 6.93 -3.77
C THR A 137 -1.82 7.69 -4.66
N ALA A 138 -2.22 8.86 -5.13
CA ALA A 138 -1.36 9.77 -5.88
C ALA A 138 -1.60 11.22 -5.47
N ARG A 139 -0.53 12.03 -5.59
CA ARG A 139 -0.53 13.47 -5.33
C ARG A 139 -0.50 14.22 -6.65
N ASP A 140 -1.33 15.23 -6.81
CA ASP A 140 -1.33 16.12 -7.98
C ASP A 140 -0.25 17.21 -7.89
N ASP A 141 -0.10 18.00 -8.95
CA ASP A 141 0.86 19.10 -9.05
C ASP A 141 0.55 20.29 -8.10
N GLN A 142 -0.63 20.29 -7.47
CA GLN A 142 -1.02 21.24 -6.43
C GLN A 142 -0.75 20.69 -5.01
N GLY A 143 -0.19 19.48 -4.88
CA GLY A 143 0.12 18.84 -3.61
C GLY A 143 -1.05 18.11 -2.97
N ARG A 144 -2.20 18.00 -3.62
CA ARG A 144 -3.38 17.31 -3.09
C ARG A 144 -3.27 15.82 -3.31
N SER A 145 -3.43 15.06 -2.26
CA SER A 145 -3.44 13.60 -2.29
C SER A 145 -4.86 13.07 -2.33
N SER A 146 -5.09 12.02 -3.12
CA SER A 146 -6.37 11.30 -3.20
C SER A 146 -6.17 9.86 -3.64
N VAL A 147 -7.21 9.04 -3.47
CA VAL A 147 -7.24 7.68 -4.05
C VAL A 147 -7.65 7.78 -5.52
N TRP A 148 -6.89 7.10 -6.37
CA TRP A 148 -7.12 7.02 -7.82
C TRP A 148 -7.49 5.60 -8.21
N VAL A 149 -8.26 5.47 -9.27
CA VAL A 149 -8.62 4.17 -9.86
C VAL A 149 -8.27 4.18 -11.35
N ARG A 150 -7.67 3.08 -11.82
CA ARG A 150 -7.33 2.86 -13.23
C ARG A 150 -7.72 1.46 -13.68
N ALA A 151 -8.33 1.35 -14.86
CA ALA A 151 -8.56 0.07 -15.52
C ALA A 151 -7.28 -0.42 -16.21
N LEU A 152 -7.00 -1.73 -16.12
CA LEU A 152 -5.80 -2.33 -16.73
C LEU A 152 -5.94 -2.55 -18.24
N ASN A 153 -7.14 -2.46 -18.79
CA ASN A 153 -7.42 -2.64 -20.21
C ASN A 153 -7.25 -1.36 -21.05
N GLY A 154 -6.55 -0.31 -20.52
CA GLY A 154 -6.19 0.89 -21.25
C GLY A 154 -7.01 2.13 -20.92
N GLY A 155 -7.80 2.13 -19.84
CA GLY A 155 -8.52 3.31 -19.37
C GLY A 155 -7.58 4.34 -18.72
N GLU A 156 -7.97 5.63 -18.77
CA GLU A 156 -7.30 6.69 -18.02
C GLU A 156 -7.50 6.50 -16.50
N ALA A 157 -6.50 6.88 -15.73
CA ALA A 157 -6.63 6.94 -14.29
C ALA A 157 -7.48 8.15 -13.89
N ARG A 158 -8.33 7.98 -12.91
CA ARG A 158 -9.17 9.07 -12.39
C ARG A 158 -9.14 9.13 -10.87
N PRO A 159 -9.12 10.32 -10.27
CA PRO A 159 -9.28 10.45 -8.82
C PRO A 159 -10.71 10.05 -8.42
N LEU A 160 -10.83 9.39 -7.29
CA LEU A 160 -12.11 9.06 -6.69
C LEU A 160 -12.55 10.22 -5.80
N ILE A 161 -13.67 10.84 -6.14
CA ILE A 161 -14.19 12.05 -5.47
C ILE A 161 -14.51 11.74 -4.00
N GLY A 162 -14.11 12.66 -3.08
CA GLY A 162 -14.33 12.52 -1.64
C GLY A 162 -13.31 11.62 -0.94
N THR A 163 -12.21 11.28 -1.62
CA THR A 163 -11.12 10.49 -1.05
C THR A 163 -9.85 11.32 -0.79
N GLU A 164 -10.00 12.62 -0.66
CA GLU A 164 -8.89 13.53 -0.33
C GLU A 164 -8.22 13.07 0.97
N THR A 165 -6.90 13.10 1.01
CA THR A 165 -6.05 12.52 2.08
C THR A 165 -6.24 11.02 2.31
N GLY A 166 -6.90 10.31 1.38
CA GLY A 166 -7.16 8.89 1.48
C GLY A 166 -5.90 8.04 1.41
N THR A 167 -5.77 7.07 2.32
CA THR A 167 -4.61 6.18 2.43
C THR A 167 -5.03 4.72 2.52
N TYR A 168 -4.12 3.80 2.17
CA TYR A 168 -4.30 2.35 2.28
C TYR A 168 -5.61 1.83 1.67
N PRO A 169 -5.87 2.10 0.38
CA PRO A 169 -7.09 1.63 -0.26
C PRO A 169 -7.13 0.10 -0.34
N PHE A 170 -8.32 -0.48 -0.17
CA PHE A 170 -8.60 -1.90 -0.33
C PHE A 170 -9.98 -2.13 -0.92
N TRP A 171 -10.13 -3.17 -1.74
CA TRP A 171 -11.35 -3.44 -2.47
C TRP A 171 -12.39 -4.21 -1.65
N SER A 172 -13.68 -3.94 -1.94
CA SER A 172 -14.75 -4.86 -1.56
C SER A 172 -14.68 -6.14 -2.43
N PRO A 173 -15.15 -7.29 -1.93
CA PRO A 173 -15.10 -8.55 -2.67
C PRO A 173 -15.82 -8.53 -4.02
N ASP A 174 -16.85 -7.68 -4.16
CA ASP A 174 -17.60 -7.49 -5.41
C ASP A 174 -16.99 -6.44 -6.36
N GLY A 175 -15.88 -5.81 -5.96
CA GLY A 175 -15.17 -4.79 -6.74
C GLY A 175 -15.94 -3.48 -6.95
N LYS A 176 -17.00 -3.22 -6.18
CA LYS A 176 -17.86 -2.02 -6.33
C LYS A 176 -17.50 -0.89 -5.38
N TRP A 177 -16.77 -1.19 -4.30
CA TRP A 177 -16.39 -0.23 -3.27
C TRP A 177 -14.89 -0.30 -2.99
N LEU A 178 -14.35 0.83 -2.54
CA LEU A 178 -13.03 0.91 -1.90
C LEU A 178 -13.21 1.33 -0.44
N GLY A 179 -12.60 0.56 0.46
CA GLY A 179 -12.32 0.98 1.82
C GLY A 179 -11.00 1.76 1.84
N PHE A 180 -10.88 2.79 2.68
CA PHE A 180 -9.68 3.61 2.84
C PHE A 180 -9.71 4.38 4.16
N PHE A 181 -8.59 4.98 4.54
CA PHE A 181 -8.49 5.81 5.74
C PHE A 181 -8.31 7.26 5.34
N ALA A 182 -9.07 8.17 5.94
CA ALA A 182 -8.94 9.61 5.73
C ALA A 182 -9.54 10.38 6.92
N ASN A 183 -8.88 11.47 7.33
CA ASN A 183 -9.36 12.37 8.38
C ASN A 183 -9.70 11.64 9.69
N GLY A 184 -8.84 10.72 10.11
CA GLY A 184 -9.01 9.96 11.35
C GLY A 184 -10.12 8.90 11.34
N LYS A 185 -10.64 8.54 10.16
CA LYS A 185 -11.74 7.58 10.00
C LYS A 185 -11.40 6.49 8.99
N LEU A 186 -11.93 5.30 9.22
CA LEU A 186 -12.13 4.30 8.20
C LEU A 186 -13.39 4.67 7.40
N LYS A 187 -13.26 4.78 6.09
CA LYS A 187 -14.32 5.17 5.16
C LYS A 187 -14.46 4.17 4.02
N LYS A 188 -15.56 4.25 3.31
CA LYS A 188 -15.74 3.57 2.02
C LYS A 188 -16.32 4.51 0.97
N ALA A 189 -15.88 4.34 -0.28
CA ALA A 189 -16.38 5.06 -1.44
C ALA A 189 -16.83 4.09 -2.53
N PRO A 190 -17.94 4.36 -3.24
CA PRO A 190 -18.32 3.58 -4.41
C PRO A 190 -17.37 3.92 -5.57
N ILE A 191 -17.10 2.91 -6.43
CA ILE A 191 -16.19 3.11 -7.57
C ILE A 191 -16.79 4.00 -8.64
N ASP A 192 -18.08 3.91 -8.87
CA ASP A 192 -18.72 4.68 -9.95
C ASP A 192 -19.16 6.07 -9.49
N SER A 193 -20.19 6.15 -8.68
CA SER A 193 -20.71 7.43 -8.15
C SER A 193 -21.50 7.18 -6.88
N GLY A 194 -21.44 8.12 -5.95
CA GLY A 194 -22.19 8.05 -4.70
C GLY A 194 -21.42 8.70 -3.54
N PRO A 195 -22.05 8.79 -2.37
CA PRO A 195 -21.43 9.40 -1.21
C PRO A 195 -20.35 8.50 -0.59
N VAL A 196 -19.33 9.14 -0.05
CA VAL A 196 -18.37 8.50 0.86
C VAL A 196 -19.02 8.30 2.22
N LEU A 197 -18.87 7.11 2.79
CA LEU A 197 -19.50 6.73 4.06
C LEU A 197 -18.42 6.44 5.11
N GLU A 198 -18.61 6.95 6.31
CA GLU A 198 -17.77 6.67 7.47
C GLU A 198 -18.21 5.36 8.14
N LEU A 199 -17.24 4.53 8.55
CA LEU A 199 -17.51 3.21 9.13
C LEU A 199 -17.05 3.11 10.59
N ALA A 200 -15.89 3.68 10.94
CA ALA A 200 -15.31 3.62 12.27
C ALA A 200 -14.24 4.69 12.47
N ASP A 201 -13.87 4.95 13.72
CA ASP A 201 -12.71 5.76 14.08
C ASP A 201 -11.41 5.01 13.75
N ALA A 202 -10.49 5.69 13.10
CA ALA A 202 -9.19 5.16 12.74
C ALA A 202 -8.18 6.32 12.57
N PRO A 203 -7.70 6.92 13.66
CA PRO A 203 -6.85 8.11 13.65
C PRO A 203 -5.58 7.97 12.78
N ARG A 204 -4.99 6.76 12.75
CA ARG A 204 -3.81 6.44 11.94
C ARG A 204 -3.87 4.98 11.46
N GLY A 205 -4.75 4.70 10.52
CA GLY A 205 -5.00 3.35 10.02
C GLY A 205 -3.75 2.63 9.54
N ARG A 206 -3.69 1.32 9.78
CA ARG A 206 -2.58 0.43 9.37
C ARG A 206 -3.13 -0.79 8.65
N GLY A 207 -3.78 -0.51 7.52
CA GLY A 207 -4.34 -1.51 6.63
C GLY A 207 -5.75 -1.97 6.99
N GLY A 208 -6.44 -2.43 5.96
CA GLY A 208 -7.77 -3.02 6.05
C GLY A 208 -7.95 -4.13 5.02
N SER A 209 -8.92 -4.99 5.27
CA SER A 209 -9.30 -6.08 4.38
C SER A 209 -10.80 -6.31 4.47
N TRP A 210 -11.45 -6.41 3.32
CA TRP A 210 -12.90 -6.59 3.23
C TRP A 210 -13.24 -8.04 2.88
N GLY A 211 -13.88 -8.74 3.81
CA GLY A 211 -14.24 -10.14 3.66
C GLY A 211 -15.55 -10.37 2.89
N THR A 212 -15.69 -11.56 2.32
CA THR A 212 -16.92 -12.03 1.67
C THR A 212 -18.12 -12.15 2.63
N ASN A 213 -17.84 -12.16 3.94
CA ASN A 213 -18.83 -12.12 5.03
C ASN A 213 -19.39 -10.71 5.30
N ASN A 214 -19.04 -9.72 4.45
CA ASN A 214 -19.43 -8.32 4.57
C ASN A 214 -18.89 -7.62 5.84
N MET A 215 -17.77 -8.12 6.38
CA MET A 215 -17.04 -7.54 7.50
C MET A 215 -15.73 -6.98 7.03
N ILE A 216 -15.28 -5.90 7.64
CA ILE A 216 -14.00 -5.24 7.36
C ILE A 216 -13.09 -5.41 8.57
N LEU A 217 -11.94 -6.06 8.38
CA LEU A 217 -10.83 -6.01 9.31
C LEU A 217 -10.06 -4.73 9.09
N PHE A 218 -9.60 -4.08 10.16
CA PHE A 218 -8.76 -2.90 10.08
C PHE A 218 -7.95 -2.70 11.35
N VAL A 219 -6.91 -1.91 11.26
CA VAL A 219 -6.14 -1.47 12.43
C VAL A 219 -6.28 0.05 12.53
N PRO A 220 -6.86 0.57 13.62
CA PRO A 220 -7.16 2.00 13.74
C PRO A 220 -5.93 2.86 14.00
N GLU A 221 -4.91 2.31 14.68
CA GLU A 221 -3.68 3.00 15.07
C GLU A 221 -2.50 2.02 15.14
N PRO A 222 -1.26 2.50 15.00
CA PRO A 222 -0.07 1.63 15.02
C PRO A 222 0.08 0.75 16.27
N THR A 223 -0.42 1.20 17.42
CA THR A 223 -0.29 0.50 18.72
C THR A 223 -1.56 -0.23 19.14
N LYS A 224 -2.52 -0.38 18.25
CA LYS A 224 -3.78 -1.07 18.53
C LYS A 224 -3.80 -2.47 17.92
N PRO A 225 -4.63 -3.37 18.45
CA PRO A 225 -4.87 -4.68 17.85
C PRO A 225 -5.68 -4.55 16.53
N VAL A 226 -5.90 -5.68 15.88
CA VAL A 226 -6.83 -5.76 14.74
C VAL A 226 -8.27 -5.63 15.25
N PHE A 227 -9.05 -4.82 14.56
CA PHE A 227 -10.48 -4.61 14.79
C PHE A 227 -11.30 -5.16 13.62
N VAL A 228 -12.58 -5.40 13.88
CA VAL A 228 -13.58 -5.73 12.86
C VAL A 228 -14.79 -4.82 12.99
N VAL A 229 -15.34 -4.40 11.84
CA VAL A 229 -16.58 -3.61 11.73
C VAL A 229 -17.41 -4.14 10.56
N GLY A 230 -18.74 -3.98 10.63
CA GLY A 230 -19.60 -4.28 9.48
C GLY A 230 -19.36 -3.31 8.32
N ALA A 231 -19.49 -3.76 7.08
CA ALA A 231 -19.36 -2.89 5.92
C ALA A 231 -20.47 -1.83 5.79
N SER A 232 -21.54 -1.96 6.57
CA SER A 232 -22.59 -0.94 6.75
C SER A 232 -22.33 0.01 7.91
N GLY A 233 -21.18 -0.10 8.57
CA GLY A 233 -20.88 0.59 9.82
C GLY A 233 -21.37 -0.18 11.04
N GLY A 234 -21.34 0.46 12.21
CA GLY A 234 -21.73 -0.11 13.50
C GLY A 234 -20.58 -0.11 14.50
N GLY A 235 -20.74 -0.82 15.62
CA GLY A 235 -19.73 -0.92 16.66
C GLY A 235 -18.50 -1.72 16.19
N ALA A 236 -17.36 -1.07 16.10
CA ALA A 236 -16.09 -1.75 15.87
C ALA A 236 -15.65 -2.48 17.15
N ARG A 237 -15.09 -3.69 17.02
CA ARG A 237 -14.56 -4.47 18.15
C ARG A 237 -13.19 -5.05 17.82
N ALA A 238 -12.33 -5.14 18.82
CA ALA A 238 -11.05 -5.83 18.71
C ALA A 238 -11.25 -7.34 18.50
N VAL A 239 -10.41 -7.96 17.65
CA VAL A 239 -10.40 -9.40 17.35
C VAL A 239 -9.06 -10.06 17.64
N THR A 240 -8.04 -9.26 17.98
CA THR A 240 -6.76 -9.74 18.51
C THR A 240 -6.44 -8.99 19.81
N THR A 241 -5.44 -9.48 20.56
CA THR A 241 -4.94 -8.82 21.77
C THR A 241 -3.42 -8.72 21.69
N ILE A 242 -2.88 -7.49 21.83
CA ILE A 242 -1.43 -7.30 21.80
C ILE A 242 -0.83 -7.80 23.12
N ASN A 243 0.08 -8.76 23.01
CA ASN A 243 0.95 -9.13 24.12
C ASN A 243 2.14 -8.16 24.16
N HIS A 244 2.06 -7.14 24.99
CA HIS A 244 3.08 -6.08 25.07
C HIS A 244 4.47 -6.54 25.51
N ALA A 245 4.61 -7.77 26.02
CA ALA A 245 5.93 -8.36 26.27
C ALA A 245 6.63 -8.81 24.98
N LEU A 246 5.86 -9.12 23.93
CA LEU A 246 6.34 -9.65 22.66
C LEU A 246 6.15 -8.66 21.50
N HIS A 247 5.00 -7.97 21.45
CA HIS A 247 4.64 -7.10 20.32
C HIS A 247 4.22 -5.71 20.78
N SER A 248 4.52 -4.72 19.97
CA SER A 248 4.01 -3.35 20.14
C SER A 248 2.90 -3.00 19.15
N THR A 249 2.69 -3.84 18.14
CA THR A 249 1.78 -3.55 17.02
C THR A 249 1.23 -4.80 16.38
N HIS A 250 -0.03 -4.73 15.93
CA HIS A 250 -0.62 -5.63 14.94
C HIS A 250 -0.98 -4.81 13.70
N ARG A 251 -0.71 -5.32 12.47
CA ARG A 251 -0.89 -4.55 11.22
C ARG A 251 -1.29 -5.44 10.05
N TRP A 252 -1.76 -4.82 8.96
CA TRP A 252 -1.95 -5.40 7.64
C TRP A 252 -2.81 -6.66 7.66
N PRO A 253 -4.02 -6.60 8.21
CA PRO A 253 -4.89 -7.77 8.26
C PRO A 253 -5.36 -8.17 6.86
N VAL A 254 -5.45 -9.49 6.62
CA VAL A 254 -5.94 -10.08 5.37
C VAL A 254 -6.89 -11.23 5.66
N TRP A 255 -8.13 -11.13 5.18
CA TRP A 255 -9.08 -12.23 5.28
C TRP A 255 -8.63 -13.46 4.50
N LEU A 256 -8.88 -14.64 5.06
CA LEU A 256 -8.92 -15.88 4.29
C LEU A 256 -10.30 -16.06 3.63
N ALA A 257 -10.35 -16.86 2.57
CA ALA A 257 -11.57 -17.06 1.77
C ALA A 257 -12.75 -17.63 2.58
N ASP A 258 -12.47 -18.29 3.71
CA ASP A 258 -13.51 -18.85 4.59
C ASP A 258 -14.31 -17.79 5.38
N GLY A 259 -13.85 -16.52 5.39
CA GLY A 259 -14.46 -15.41 6.13
C GLY A 259 -14.49 -15.60 7.66
N LYS A 260 -13.69 -16.54 8.19
CA LYS A 260 -13.60 -16.86 9.62
C LYS A 260 -12.20 -16.71 10.18
N ARG A 261 -11.19 -16.87 9.33
CA ARG A 261 -9.77 -16.72 9.68
C ARG A 261 -9.16 -15.58 8.92
N PHE A 262 -8.10 -15.04 9.46
CA PHE A 262 -7.35 -13.94 8.85
C PHE A 262 -5.88 -13.99 9.24
N LEU A 263 -5.06 -13.42 8.37
CA LEU A 263 -3.65 -13.18 8.64
C LEU A 263 -3.44 -11.76 9.13
N TYR A 264 -2.39 -11.51 9.89
CA TYR A 264 -1.91 -10.18 10.24
C TYR A 264 -0.42 -10.23 10.60
N LEU A 265 0.25 -9.10 10.49
CA LEU A 265 1.62 -8.93 10.96
C LEU A 265 1.58 -8.54 12.44
N ALA A 266 2.27 -9.30 13.31
CA ALA A 266 2.62 -8.88 14.66
C ALA A 266 4.11 -8.54 14.71
N SER A 267 4.45 -7.40 15.26
CA SER A 267 5.85 -6.94 15.32
C SER A 267 6.11 -6.08 16.56
N SER A 268 7.38 -5.84 16.84
CA SER A 268 7.82 -5.03 17.97
C SER A 268 8.79 -3.94 17.50
N HIS A 269 8.51 -2.68 17.87
CA HIS A 269 9.43 -1.59 17.67
C HIS A 269 10.55 -1.64 18.70
N GLY A 270 11.75 -1.98 18.25
CA GLY A 270 12.97 -1.85 19.05
C GLY A 270 13.11 -2.74 20.26
N ASN A 271 12.39 -3.89 20.33
CA ASN A 271 12.60 -4.92 21.34
C ASN A 271 13.33 -6.14 20.75
N PRO A 272 14.65 -6.25 20.89
CA PRO A 272 15.42 -7.35 20.30
C PRO A 272 15.01 -8.72 20.83
N ALA A 273 14.60 -8.81 22.11
CA ALA A 273 14.15 -10.05 22.71
C ALA A 273 12.84 -10.59 22.11
N ALA A 274 12.11 -9.74 21.40
CA ALA A 274 10.86 -10.09 20.74
C ALA A 274 11.04 -10.39 19.24
N ASN A 275 12.22 -10.20 18.65
CA ASN A 275 12.44 -10.35 17.21
C ASN A 275 12.08 -11.75 16.69
N GLU A 276 12.32 -12.80 17.47
CA GLU A 276 11.94 -14.18 17.12
C GLU A 276 10.42 -14.40 17.08
N HIS A 277 9.64 -13.48 17.64
CA HIS A 277 8.18 -13.52 17.64
C HIS A 277 7.57 -12.59 16.58
N ASN A 278 8.37 -11.78 15.89
CA ASN A 278 7.89 -10.93 14.80
C ASN A 278 7.56 -11.79 13.57
N GLY A 279 6.35 -11.62 13.02
CA GLY A 279 5.96 -12.44 11.88
C GLY A 279 4.50 -12.33 11.48
N ILE A 280 4.14 -13.14 10.51
CA ILE A 280 2.77 -13.31 10.05
C ILE A 280 2.07 -14.31 10.97
N TYR A 281 0.96 -13.91 11.54
CA TYR A 281 0.10 -14.71 12.42
C TYR A 281 -1.19 -15.07 11.70
N LEU A 282 -1.68 -16.27 11.97
CA LEU A 282 -3.01 -16.71 11.58
C LEU A 282 -3.91 -16.69 12.81
N ALA A 283 -5.06 -16.01 12.72
CA ALA A 283 -6.03 -15.88 13.80
C ALA A 283 -7.44 -16.26 13.38
N GLN A 284 -8.26 -16.65 14.33
CA GLN A 284 -9.69 -16.86 14.16
C GLN A 284 -10.47 -15.61 14.60
N LEU A 285 -11.53 -15.27 13.87
CA LEU A 285 -12.36 -14.09 14.16
C LEU A 285 -13.02 -14.12 15.56
N ASP A 286 -13.23 -15.29 16.10
CA ASP A 286 -13.77 -15.49 17.47
C ASP A 286 -12.72 -15.31 18.58
N GLY A 287 -11.46 -15.05 18.22
CA GLY A 287 -10.35 -14.82 19.14
C GLY A 287 -9.85 -16.05 19.91
N LYS A 288 -10.35 -17.27 19.58
CA LYS A 288 -10.02 -18.49 20.37
C LYS A 288 -8.66 -19.08 20.04
N LYS A 289 -8.17 -18.87 18.81
CA LYS A 289 -6.89 -19.42 18.37
C LYS A 289 -6.15 -18.39 17.51
N GLU A 290 -4.88 -18.23 17.83
CA GLU A 290 -3.91 -17.50 17.00
C GLU A 290 -2.55 -18.18 17.14
N TRP A 291 -1.77 -18.19 16.08
CA TRP A 291 -0.41 -18.73 16.09
C TRP A 291 0.42 -18.06 15.01
N MET A 292 1.71 -18.00 15.27
CA MET A 292 2.68 -17.53 14.29
C MET A 292 2.77 -18.54 13.15
N LEU A 293 2.53 -18.08 11.92
CA LEU A 293 2.62 -18.89 10.71
C LEU A 293 4.07 -18.94 10.20
N MET A 294 4.76 -17.80 10.22
CA MET A 294 6.15 -17.67 9.81
C MET A 294 6.77 -16.36 10.32
N PRO A 295 8.10 -16.32 10.51
CA PRO A 295 8.82 -15.07 10.70
C PRO A 295 8.70 -14.18 9.46
N ALA A 296 8.44 -12.89 9.63
CA ALA A 296 8.39 -11.90 8.55
C ALA A 296 8.50 -10.48 9.11
N ASP A 297 8.97 -9.58 8.27
CA ASP A 297 9.07 -8.14 8.50
C ASP A 297 8.27 -7.31 7.48
N SER A 298 7.30 -7.93 6.82
CA SER A 298 6.44 -7.28 5.83
C SER A 298 4.98 -7.72 5.96
N ASN A 299 4.07 -6.96 5.32
CA ASN A 299 2.72 -7.42 5.04
C ASN A 299 2.73 -8.71 4.22
N ALA A 300 1.64 -9.49 4.32
CA ALA A 300 1.43 -10.66 3.48
C ALA A 300 0.10 -10.56 2.72
N VAL A 301 0.04 -11.17 1.54
CA VAL A 301 -1.17 -11.27 0.71
C VAL A 301 -1.37 -12.72 0.28
N VAL A 302 -2.62 -13.18 0.29
CA VAL A 302 -2.97 -14.55 -0.09
C VAL A 302 -3.36 -14.59 -1.57
N ALA A 303 -2.70 -15.47 -2.31
CA ALA A 303 -3.04 -15.83 -3.68
C ALA A 303 -3.45 -17.32 -3.73
N PRO A 304 -4.15 -17.80 -4.77
CA PRO A 304 -4.49 -19.21 -4.88
C PRO A 304 -3.28 -20.14 -4.80
N GLY A 305 -3.17 -20.87 -3.68
CA GLY A 305 -2.09 -21.82 -3.40
C GLY A 305 -0.80 -21.22 -2.85
N TYR A 306 -0.74 -19.90 -2.64
CA TYR A 306 0.47 -19.21 -2.18
C TYR A 306 0.17 -18.11 -1.16
N LEU A 307 1.13 -17.89 -0.27
CA LEU A 307 1.27 -16.69 0.54
C LEU A 307 2.43 -15.87 -0.01
N LEU A 308 2.20 -14.59 -0.35
CA LEU A 308 3.22 -13.66 -0.82
C LEU A 308 3.63 -12.73 0.32
N TYR A 309 4.92 -12.45 0.44
CA TYR A 309 5.51 -11.51 1.39
C TYR A 309 6.84 -10.96 0.84
N VAL A 310 7.36 -9.90 1.43
CA VAL A 310 8.66 -9.35 1.03
C VAL A 310 9.70 -9.68 2.10
N GLN A 311 10.88 -10.11 1.66
CA GLN A 311 12.06 -10.32 2.48
C GLN A 311 13.27 -9.70 1.79
N SER A 312 13.97 -8.80 2.46
CA SER A 312 15.14 -8.11 1.89
C SER A 312 14.85 -7.48 0.51
N ASN A 313 13.72 -6.81 0.36
CA ASN A 313 13.22 -6.20 -0.88
C ASN A 313 12.92 -7.20 -2.03
N ILE A 314 12.91 -8.49 -1.73
CA ILE A 314 12.53 -9.54 -2.69
C ILE A 314 11.11 -10.00 -2.36
N LEU A 315 10.21 -9.95 -3.34
CA LEU A 315 8.88 -10.56 -3.21
C LEU A 315 9.02 -12.07 -3.30
N MET A 316 8.62 -12.73 -2.24
CA MET A 316 8.65 -14.19 -2.08
C MET A 316 7.24 -14.75 -2.17
N ALA A 317 7.09 -15.93 -2.73
CA ALA A 317 5.88 -16.73 -2.69
C ALA A 317 6.18 -18.07 -2.02
N VAL A 318 5.45 -18.39 -0.97
CA VAL A 318 5.55 -19.67 -0.28
C VAL A 318 4.25 -20.46 -0.51
N PRO A 319 4.31 -21.76 -0.86
CA PRO A 319 3.11 -22.59 -1.02
C PRO A 319 2.31 -22.62 0.29
N PHE A 320 1.04 -22.27 0.20
CA PHE A 320 0.15 -22.12 1.35
C PHE A 320 -1.18 -22.82 1.12
N ASN A 321 -1.52 -23.74 2.02
CA ASN A 321 -2.83 -24.37 2.04
C ASN A 321 -3.78 -23.55 2.92
N GLU A 322 -4.62 -22.75 2.29
CA GLU A 322 -5.56 -21.87 2.99
C GLU A 322 -6.57 -22.65 3.85
N ARG A 323 -6.94 -23.89 3.48
CA ARG A 323 -7.89 -24.72 4.24
C ARG A 323 -7.30 -25.23 5.55
N SER A 324 -6.08 -25.76 5.54
CA SER A 324 -5.38 -26.20 6.75
C SER A 324 -4.77 -25.01 7.52
N GLY A 325 -4.44 -23.92 6.83
CA GLY A 325 -3.70 -22.79 7.40
C GLY A 325 -2.21 -23.10 7.59
N GLU A 326 -1.62 -23.89 6.69
CA GLU A 326 -0.24 -24.38 6.78
C GLU A 326 0.55 -24.04 5.53
N LEU A 327 1.83 -23.74 5.73
CA LEU A 327 2.81 -23.66 4.65
C LEU A 327 3.17 -25.08 4.18
N THR A 328 3.22 -25.30 2.87
CA THR A 328 3.38 -26.66 2.31
C THR A 328 4.63 -26.85 1.45
N GLY A 329 5.55 -25.89 1.46
CA GLY A 329 6.80 -25.96 0.71
C GLY A 329 7.71 -24.79 0.98
N ASP A 330 8.80 -24.70 0.23
CA ASP A 330 9.79 -23.64 0.36
C ASP A 330 9.37 -22.38 -0.38
N ALA A 331 9.81 -21.23 0.09
CA ALA A 331 9.57 -19.94 -0.52
C ALA A 331 10.44 -19.77 -1.78
N VAL A 332 9.86 -19.21 -2.84
CA VAL A 332 10.55 -18.90 -4.09
C VAL A 332 10.45 -17.41 -4.40
N ALA A 333 11.50 -16.83 -4.99
CA ALA A 333 11.52 -15.43 -5.39
C ALA A 333 10.63 -15.21 -6.63
N VAL A 334 9.82 -14.13 -6.59
CA VAL A 334 8.89 -13.74 -7.66
C VAL A 334 9.34 -12.44 -8.33
N ALA A 335 9.75 -11.45 -7.55
CA ALA A 335 10.24 -10.17 -8.05
C ALA A 335 11.33 -9.62 -7.14
N GLN A 336 12.24 -8.84 -7.73
CA GLN A 336 13.32 -8.16 -7.01
C GLN A 336 13.00 -6.67 -6.85
N ASP A 337 13.72 -6.03 -5.93
CA ASP A 337 13.66 -4.60 -5.67
C ASP A 337 12.25 -4.07 -5.36
N VAL A 338 11.41 -4.89 -4.72
CA VAL A 338 10.07 -4.46 -4.32
C VAL A 338 10.17 -3.47 -3.17
N ASN A 339 9.51 -2.34 -3.33
CA ASN A 339 9.49 -1.29 -2.33
C ASN A 339 8.98 -1.79 -0.99
N HIS A 340 9.78 -1.57 0.04
CA HIS A 340 9.48 -1.92 1.43
C HIS A 340 9.80 -0.74 2.35
N ASN A 341 8.87 -0.39 3.22
CA ASN A 341 9.07 0.59 4.27
C ASN A 341 9.33 -0.11 5.62
N PRO A 342 10.55 -0.09 6.15
CA PRO A 342 10.89 -0.77 7.40
C PRO A 342 10.24 -0.13 8.64
N GLY A 343 9.83 1.13 8.57
CA GLY A 343 9.16 1.82 9.69
C GLY A 343 7.71 1.40 9.85
N THR A 344 7.06 1.03 8.76
CA THR A 344 5.67 0.54 8.77
C THR A 344 5.56 -0.96 8.52
N TRP A 345 6.66 -1.64 8.13
CA TRP A 345 6.67 -3.04 7.65
C TRP A 345 5.68 -3.27 6.52
N HIS A 346 5.57 -2.28 5.65
CA HIS A 346 4.68 -2.31 4.52
C HIS A 346 5.46 -2.40 3.22
N SER A 347 5.04 -3.27 2.32
CA SER A 347 5.61 -3.42 0.99
C SER A 347 4.56 -3.15 -0.08
N ALA A 348 4.96 -2.50 -1.16
CA ALA A 348 4.06 -2.06 -2.22
C ALA A 348 3.77 -3.18 -3.22
N PHE A 349 2.94 -4.14 -2.84
CA PHE A 349 2.45 -5.21 -3.72
C PHE A 349 1.04 -5.66 -3.34
N ASP A 350 0.33 -6.24 -4.30
CA ASP A 350 -0.94 -6.90 -4.12
C ASP A 350 -1.17 -7.93 -5.24
N VAL A 351 -2.05 -8.90 -5.02
CA VAL A 351 -2.36 -9.96 -5.97
C VAL A 351 -3.84 -10.27 -5.99
N SER A 352 -4.39 -10.38 -7.20
CA SER A 352 -5.80 -10.76 -7.38
C SER A 352 -5.99 -12.29 -7.35
N PRO A 353 -7.20 -12.77 -6.98
CA PRO A 353 -7.51 -14.20 -7.00
C PRO A 353 -7.35 -14.87 -8.36
N ASN A 354 -7.41 -14.13 -9.46
CA ASN A 354 -7.23 -14.66 -10.82
C ASN A 354 -5.78 -14.58 -11.34
N GLY A 355 -4.80 -14.25 -10.46
CA GLY A 355 -3.38 -14.34 -10.76
C GLY A 355 -2.76 -13.12 -11.44
N VAL A 356 -3.32 -11.92 -11.23
CA VAL A 356 -2.67 -10.66 -11.59
C VAL A 356 -1.94 -10.12 -10.36
N LEU A 357 -0.63 -10.04 -10.44
CA LEU A 357 0.24 -9.44 -9.44
C LEU A 357 0.54 -7.99 -9.83
N VAL A 358 0.47 -7.10 -8.86
CA VAL A 358 0.89 -5.69 -9.00
C VAL A 358 1.91 -5.35 -7.91
N TYR A 359 2.97 -4.63 -8.26
CA TYR A 359 3.95 -4.18 -7.30
C TYR A 359 4.70 -2.95 -7.81
N GLN A 360 5.25 -2.17 -6.89
CA GLN A 360 6.18 -1.11 -7.24
C GLN A 360 7.61 -1.60 -6.98
N ALA A 361 8.44 -1.54 -8.01
CA ALA A 361 9.87 -1.84 -7.91
C ALA A 361 10.69 -0.54 -7.91
N GLY A 362 11.89 -0.67 -7.40
CA GLY A 362 12.88 0.41 -7.40
C GLY A 362 13.08 0.99 -6.00
N ASN A 363 14.27 1.50 -5.76
CA ASN A 363 14.53 2.29 -4.57
C ASN A 363 13.75 3.60 -4.69
N THR A 364 12.79 3.83 -3.78
CA THR A 364 11.95 5.05 -3.76
C THR A 364 12.74 6.31 -3.44
N GLU A 365 14.01 6.18 -3.12
CA GLU A 365 14.82 7.32 -2.79
C GLU A 365 15.17 8.11 -4.06
N LYS A 366 14.34 9.10 -4.36
CA LYS A 366 14.66 10.13 -5.35
C LYS A 366 15.84 10.93 -4.87
N PRO A 367 16.73 11.34 -5.78
CA PRO A 367 17.65 12.41 -5.45
C PRO A 367 16.84 13.60 -4.93
N SER A 368 17.33 14.21 -3.90
CA SER A 368 16.69 15.39 -3.33
C SER A 368 17.61 16.60 -3.44
N GLN A 369 17.01 17.77 -3.35
CA GLN A 369 17.67 19.06 -3.46
C GLN A 369 17.30 19.91 -2.27
N LEU A 370 18.28 20.55 -1.68
CA LEU A 370 18.05 21.53 -0.62
C LEU A 370 17.83 22.92 -1.23
N PHE A 371 16.73 23.56 -0.81
CA PHE A 371 16.38 24.91 -1.23
C PHE A 371 16.22 25.84 -0.04
N TRP A 372 16.64 27.09 -0.23
CA TRP A 372 16.23 28.20 0.59
C TRP A 372 14.95 28.82 0.06
N LEU A 373 13.95 28.94 0.92
CA LEU A 373 12.65 29.55 0.63
C LEU A 373 12.43 30.77 1.50
N SER A 374 11.71 31.75 0.95
CA SER A 374 11.18 32.89 1.68
C SER A 374 9.91 33.41 1.01
N PRO A 375 9.00 34.08 1.72
CA PRO A 375 7.68 34.47 1.17
C PRO A 375 7.73 35.34 -0.07
N SER A 376 8.79 36.11 -0.25
CA SER A 376 8.87 37.15 -1.31
C SER A 376 9.96 36.92 -2.35
N LYS A 377 10.65 35.77 -2.32
CA LYS A 377 11.75 35.49 -3.25
C LYS A 377 11.60 34.11 -3.87
N ALA A 378 12.11 33.97 -5.10
CA ALA A 378 12.20 32.67 -5.74
C ALA A 378 13.08 31.70 -4.92
N PRO A 379 12.80 30.41 -4.94
CA PRO A 379 13.65 29.39 -4.31
C PRO A 379 15.08 29.48 -4.81
N THR A 380 16.06 29.34 -3.91
CA THR A 380 17.48 29.28 -4.27
C THR A 380 18.09 27.99 -3.76
N LYS A 381 18.97 27.36 -4.55
CA LYS A 381 19.66 26.15 -4.16
C LYS A 381 20.55 26.41 -2.94
N ALA A 382 20.47 25.50 -1.96
CA ALA A 382 21.30 25.53 -0.76
C ALA A 382 22.48 24.57 -0.82
N ALA A 383 22.34 23.46 -1.57
CA ALA A 383 23.38 22.45 -1.74
C ALA A 383 23.21 21.71 -3.08
N ASP A 384 24.19 20.89 -3.49
CA ASP A 384 24.08 20.01 -4.64
C ASP A 384 23.06 18.87 -4.37
N ASN A 385 22.60 18.24 -5.46
CA ASN A 385 21.69 17.09 -5.35
C ASN A 385 22.41 15.93 -4.65
N ASP A 386 21.70 15.30 -3.72
CA ASP A 386 22.15 14.08 -3.04
C ASP A 386 20.94 13.29 -2.56
N ASN A 387 21.17 12.16 -1.89
CA ASN A 387 20.13 11.41 -1.22
C ASN A 387 19.90 11.92 0.21
N TYR A 388 19.53 13.20 0.34
CA TYR A 388 19.21 13.79 1.64
C TYR A 388 17.87 13.21 2.13
N ARG A 389 17.86 12.79 3.40
CA ARG A 389 16.61 12.37 4.06
C ARG A 389 16.07 13.50 4.93
N ASP A 390 16.84 13.93 5.90
CA ASP A 390 16.43 14.88 6.92
C ASP A 390 17.42 16.01 7.08
N VAL A 391 16.97 17.13 7.61
CA VAL A 391 17.75 18.37 7.74
C VAL A 391 17.53 19.03 9.10
N TRP A 392 18.59 19.50 9.76
CA TRP A 392 18.55 20.28 10.98
C TRP A 392 19.59 21.39 10.91
N LEU A 393 19.11 22.63 10.92
CA LEU A 393 19.95 23.81 10.81
C LEU A 393 20.64 24.10 12.14
N SER A 394 21.94 24.43 12.10
CA SER A 394 22.65 24.90 13.31
C SER A 394 22.06 26.21 13.83
N PRO A 395 22.16 26.50 15.15
CA PRO A 395 21.59 27.71 15.74
C PRO A 395 22.07 29.02 15.11
N ASP A 396 23.30 29.02 14.56
CA ASP A 396 23.86 30.15 13.83
C ASP A 396 23.45 30.24 12.35
N GLY A 397 22.77 29.20 11.83
CA GLY A 397 22.32 29.12 10.44
C GLY A 397 23.44 28.86 9.40
N HIS A 398 24.66 28.54 9.81
CA HIS A 398 25.80 28.38 8.92
C HIS A 398 26.09 26.92 8.56
N ARG A 399 25.68 25.97 9.38
CA ARG A 399 25.87 24.54 9.15
C ARG A 399 24.54 23.83 9.18
N LEU A 400 24.50 22.70 8.47
CA LEU A 400 23.34 21.83 8.38
C LEU A 400 23.73 20.42 8.79
N ALA A 401 23.07 19.86 9.78
CA ALA A 401 23.12 18.43 10.00
C ALA A 401 22.14 17.78 9.01
N VAL A 402 22.60 16.80 8.26
CA VAL A 402 21.81 16.09 7.27
C VAL A 402 22.00 14.60 7.43
N THR A 403 20.94 13.84 7.25
CA THR A 403 21.05 12.40 7.10
C THR A 403 21.07 12.04 5.62
N ILE A 404 22.03 11.18 5.24
CA ILE A 404 22.25 10.78 3.86
C ILE A 404 22.41 9.27 3.79
N GLY A 405 21.87 8.64 2.76
CA GLY A 405 22.09 7.25 2.40
C GLY A 405 20.87 6.35 2.52
N SER A 406 21.02 5.16 1.94
CA SER A 406 20.07 4.06 1.97
C SER A 406 20.79 2.77 1.57
N PRO A 407 20.57 1.65 2.26
CA PRO A 407 19.79 1.47 3.48
C PRO A 407 20.47 1.99 4.76
N HIS A 408 21.77 2.28 4.69
CA HIS A 408 22.54 2.81 5.81
C HIS A 408 22.48 4.33 5.82
N VAL A 409 21.77 4.90 6.79
CA VAL A 409 21.57 6.34 6.94
C VAL A 409 22.54 6.90 7.96
N GLU A 410 23.43 7.76 7.48
CA GLU A 410 24.48 8.37 8.28
C GLU A 410 24.26 9.86 8.46
N LEU A 411 24.77 10.38 9.59
CA LEU A 411 24.76 11.80 9.89
C LEU A 411 26.00 12.49 9.29
N TRP A 412 25.74 13.57 8.57
CA TRP A 412 26.75 14.43 7.97
C TRP A 412 26.54 15.88 8.42
N ILE A 413 27.63 16.62 8.51
CA ILE A 413 27.63 18.06 8.71
C ILE A 413 27.97 18.74 7.39
N TYR A 414 27.10 19.60 6.90
CA TYR A 414 27.27 20.38 5.69
C TYR A 414 27.54 21.84 6.08
N ASP A 415 28.71 22.38 5.70
CA ASP A 415 29.04 23.80 5.80
C ASP A 415 28.43 24.52 4.60
N LEU A 416 27.40 25.30 4.84
CA LEU A 416 26.61 25.97 3.80
C LEU A 416 27.37 27.07 3.05
N ALA A 417 28.36 27.68 3.69
CA ALA A 417 29.18 28.71 3.05
C ALA A 417 30.27 28.12 2.18
N ARG A 418 30.88 27.01 2.60
CA ARG A 418 31.99 26.34 1.92
C ARG A 418 31.54 25.27 0.95
N GLY A 419 30.30 24.80 1.03
CA GLY A 419 29.79 23.71 0.20
C GLY A 419 30.44 22.33 0.49
N VAL A 420 30.93 22.12 1.72
CA VAL A 420 31.64 20.90 2.10
C VAL A 420 30.86 20.08 3.10
N LYS A 421 30.80 18.76 2.86
CA LYS A 421 30.18 17.77 3.77
C LYS A 421 31.25 16.97 4.51
N THR A 422 31.01 16.75 5.81
CA THR A 422 31.87 15.89 6.65
C THR A 422 30.98 14.83 7.31
N ARG A 423 31.28 13.56 7.12
CA ARG A 423 30.57 12.45 7.76
C ARG A 423 30.87 12.43 9.26
N LEU A 424 29.83 12.42 10.07
CA LEU A 424 29.92 12.46 11.53
C LEU A 424 29.77 11.08 12.18
N THR A 425 28.93 10.20 11.61
CA THR A 425 28.68 8.84 12.13
C THR A 425 29.15 7.77 11.17
N PHE A 426 29.40 6.57 11.72
CA PHE A 426 29.85 5.37 11.00
C PHE A 426 29.15 4.18 11.64
N THR A 427 27.84 4.01 11.33
CA THR A 427 27.03 2.93 11.90
C THR A 427 27.29 1.63 11.16
N GLU A 428 27.53 0.53 11.89
CA GLU A 428 27.71 -0.79 11.29
C GLU A 428 26.37 -1.47 10.96
N ALA A 429 25.35 -1.20 11.79
CA ALA A 429 24.01 -1.77 11.62
C ALA A 429 22.98 -0.82 12.23
N GLY A 430 22.14 -0.22 11.41
CA GLY A 430 21.12 0.72 11.85
C GLY A 430 21.07 2.00 11.01
N PHE A 431 20.37 2.99 11.51
CA PHE A 431 20.24 4.29 10.87
C PHE A 431 20.08 5.42 11.90
N ILE A 432 20.49 6.63 11.53
CA ILE A 432 20.26 7.84 12.32
C ILE A 432 18.85 8.34 12.03
N SER A 433 18.03 8.50 13.07
CA SER A 433 16.62 8.86 12.91
C SER A 433 16.31 10.32 13.20
N ARG A 434 16.94 10.93 14.22
CA ARG A 434 16.68 12.31 14.64
C ARG A 434 17.92 12.94 15.22
N VAL A 435 18.01 14.28 15.08
CA VAL A 435 19.16 15.08 15.52
C VAL A 435 18.69 16.37 16.19
N ALA A 436 19.40 16.81 17.25
CA ALA A 436 19.23 18.11 17.86
C ALA A 436 20.59 18.79 18.08
N TRP A 437 20.71 20.04 17.66
CA TRP A 437 21.88 20.85 17.90
C TRP A 437 21.89 21.39 19.34
N ALA A 438 23.05 21.33 19.99
CA ALA A 438 23.28 22.13 21.19
C ALA A 438 23.16 23.62 20.85
N PRO A 439 22.68 24.48 21.79
CA PRO A 439 22.47 25.91 21.52
C PRO A 439 23.73 26.67 21.09
N ASP A 440 24.91 26.20 21.52
CA ASP A 440 26.22 26.75 21.13
C ASP A 440 26.70 26.31 19.73
N GLY A 441 25.97 25.37 19.11
CA GLY A 441 26.33 24.77 17.83
C GLY A 441 27.59 23.89 17.88
N GLY A 442 28.19 23.66 19.06
CA GLY A 442 29.41 22.88 19.22
C GLY A 442 29.17 21.38 19.18
N ARG A 443 28.00 20.92 19.59
CA ARG A 443 27.66 19.50 19.72
C ARG A 443 26.31 19.21 19.10
N LEU A 444 26.11 17.91 18.79
CA LEU A 444 24.81 17.35 18.37
C LEU A 444 24.45 16.17 19.26
N ALA A 445 23.18 16.12 19.64
CA ALA A 445 22.57 14.90 20.14
C ALA A 445 21.84 14.21 19.00
N PHE A 446 21.88 12.89 18.91
CA PHE A 446 21.24 12.12 17.84
C PHE A 446 20.78 10.75 18.33
N SER A 447 19.76 10.21 17.66
CA SER A 447 19.22 8.87 17.91
C SER A 447 19.68 7.92 16.82
N GLU A 448 20.29 6.83 17.23
CA GLU A 448 20.65 5.69 16.38
C GLU A 448 19.67 4.55 16.64
N VAL A 449 18.98 4.08 15.60
CA VAL A 449 18.04 2.96 15.65
C VAL A 449 18.71 1.76 14.99
N GLY A 450 18.89 0.70 15.74
CA GLY A 450 19.51 -0.55 15.27
C GLY A 450 18.71 -1.78 15.69
N ASN A 451 19.22 -2.95 15.34
CA ASN A 451 18.59 -4.25 15.67
C ASN A 451 18.41 -4.47 17.17
N SER A 452 19.23 -3.80 18.00
CA SER A 452 19.17 -3.90 19.48
C SER A 452 18.33 -2.80 20.14
N GLY A 453 17.52 -2.07 19.38
CA GLY A 453 16.74 -0.94 19.85
C GLY A 453 17.34 0.41 19.46
N SER A 454 16.84 1.48 20.08
CA SER A 454 17.25 2.85 19.83
C SER A 454 18.11 3.38 20.99
N LYS A 455 19.20 4.05 20.63
CA LYS A 455 20.12 4.69 21.58
C LYS A 455 20.27 6.17 21.25
N MET A 456 20.51 6.98 22.29
CA MET A 456 20.78 8.41 22.15
C MET A 456 22.23 8.69 22.45
N TYR A 457 22.86 9.46 21.59
CA TYR A 457 24.26 9.85 21.71
C TYR A 457 24.43 11.38 21.64
N VAL A 458 25.54 11.87 22.18
CA VAL A 458 26.04 13.22 21.92
C VAL A 458 27.45 13.14 21.33
N LYS A 459 27.76 14.05 20.39
CA LYS A 459 29.05 14.13 19.73
C LYS A 459 29.38 15.56 19.34
N GLU A 460 30.69 15.87 19.31
CA GLU A 460 31.21 17.15 18.79
C GLU A 460 30.89 17.30 17.30
N ALA A 461 30.34 18.46 16.91
CA ALA A 461 29.97 18.77 15.53
C ALA A 461 31.17 18.81 14.55
N GLY A 462 32.37 19.07 15.07
CA GLY A 462 33.59 19.03 14.31
C GLY A 462 34.11 17.62 14.00
N GLY A 463 33.40 16.58 14.43
CA GLY A 463 33.79 15.18 14.20
C GLY A 463 34.89 14.64 15.10
N SER A 464 35.46 15.47 15.97
CA SER A 464 36.47 15.04 16.95
C SER A 464 35.84 14.29 18.12
N GLY A 465 36.62 13.42 18.75
CA GLY A 465 36.18 12.68 19.92
C GLY A 465 35.27 11.48 19.64
N LYS A 466 34.97 10.71 20.69
CA LYS A 466 34.05 9.59 20.67
C LYS A 466 32.64 10.10 20.96
N GLN A 467 31.66 9.43 20.39
CA GLN A 467 30.26 9.64 20.79
C GLN A 467 30.05 9.15 22.24
N GLU A 468 29.32 9.94 23.01
CA GLU A 468 28.93 9.64 24.38
C GLU A 468 27.48 9.19 24.41
N GLU A 469 27.19 8.02 25.00
CA GLU A 469 25.82 7.54 25.17
C GLU A 469 25.12 8.33 26.31
N LEU A 470 23.95 8.90 26.02
CA LEU A 470 23.21 9.79 26.95
C LEU A 470 22.35 9.01 27.94
N VAL A 471 21.71 7.96 27.49
CA VAL A 471 20.82 7.10 28.31
C VAL A 471 21.06 5.65 27.94
N SER A 472 21.47 4.85 28.89
CA SER A 472 21.60 3.40 28.75
C SER A 472 20.37 2.70 29.29
N ALA A 473 19.82 1.80 28.48
CA ALA A 473 18.94 0.67 28.78
C ALA A 473 17.58 0.90 29.48
N GLY A 474 16.60 0.12 29.06
CA GLY A 474 15.26 0.00 29.64
C GLY A 474 14.14 0.61 28.81
N THR A 475 14.47 1.33 27.75
CA THR A 475 13.49 1.93 26.83
C THR A 475 13.55 1.26 25.46
N VAL A 476 12.39 0.95 24.93
CA VAL A 476 12.26 0.23 23.65
C VAL A 476 12.55 1.13 22.45
N LEU A 477 12.20 2.40 22.57
CA LEU A 477 12.44 3.41 21.55
C LEU A 477 12.80 4.73 22.24
N ASN A 478 13.95 5.32 21.89
CA ASN A 478 14.38 6.66 22.31
C ASN A 478 14.64 7.50 21.07
N THR A 479 13.87 8.54 20.87
CA THR A 479 14.00 9.41 19.70
C THR A 479 14.08 10.86 20.14
N ILE A 480 15.25 11.49 19.91
CA ILE A 480 15.50 12.89 20.24
C ILE A 480 14.59 13.79 19.41
N ASP A 481 14.03 14.82 20.03
CA ASP A 481 13.27 15.85 19.35
C ASP A 481 14.00 17.18 19.28
N ASP A 482 14.39 17.75 20.41
CA ASP A 482 15.05 19.07 20.46
C ASP A 482 15.94 19.21 21.69
N TRP A 483 16.83 20.19 21.63
CA TRP A 483 17.66 20.65 22.75
C TRP A 483 17.20 22.04 23.17
N SER A 484 16.91 22.23 24.47
CA SER A 484 16.45 23.54 24.98
C SER A 484 17.48 24.63 24.72
N LYS A 485 17.01 25.85 24.41
CA LYS A 485 17.88 26.96 23.98
C LYS A 485 18.76 27.49 25.12
N ASP A 486 18.41 27.17 26.38
CA ASP A 486 19.25 27.41 27.56
C ASP A 486 20.31 26.33 27.81
N GLY A 487 20.34 25.27 26.98
CA GLY A 487 21.30 24.16 27.03
C GLY A 487 21.07 23.15 28.16
N GLN A 488 19.97 23.28 28.94
CA GLN A 488 19.80 22.48 30.14
C GLN A 488 19.08 21.14 29.92
N TYR A 489 18.25 21.03 28.86
CA TYR A 489 17.38 19.87 28.67
C TYR A 489 17.39 19.36 27.24
N LEU A 490 17.34 18.03 27.09
CA LEU A 490 16.92 17.37 25.86
C LEU A 490 15.48 16.91 25.99
N LEU A 491 14.71 17.12 24.93
CA LEU A 491 13.36 16.65 24.75
C LEU A 491 13.43 15.41 23.84
N TYR A 492 12.75 14.33 24.21
CA TYR A 492 12.78 13.10 23.44
C TYR A 492 11.51 12.27 23.65
N HIS A 493 11.13 11.51 22.64
CA HIS A 493 10.09 10.49 22.75
C HIS A 493 10.67 9.16 23.21
N ALA A 494 9.96 8.49 24.09
CA ALA A 494 10.33 7.17 24.57
C ALA A 494 9.10 6.29 24.86
N ALA A 495 9.26 5.00 24.71
CA ALA A 495 8.37 3.98 25.24
C ALA A 495 9.03 3.31 26.46
N VAL A 496 8.51 3.55 27.64
CA VAL A 496 9.02 2.99 28.91
C VAL A 496 7.93 2.09 29.51
N PRO A 497 7.96 0.77 29.28
CA PRO A 497 6.93 -0.12 29.82
C PRO A 497 6.84 -0.03 31.36
N PRO A 498 5.63 -0.05 31.97
CA PRO A 498 4.32 -0.22 31.32
C PRO A 498 3.70 1.08 30.78
N ALA A 499 4.42 2.23 30.87
CA ALA A 499 3.91 3.51 30.38
C ALA A 499 3.84 3.53 28.83
N PRO A 500 2.81 4.20 28.26
CA PRO A 500 2.70 4.36 26.82
C PRO A 500 3.83 5.23 26.28
N PHE A 501 3.97 5.23 24.95
CA PHE A 501 4.87 6.15 24.24
C PHE A 501 4.55 7.60 24.59
N GLY A 502 5.54 8.34 25.09
CA GLY A 502 5.35 9.68 25.61
C GLY A 502 6.57 10.58 25.39
N LEU A 503 6.40 11.85 25.71
CA LEU A 503 7.44 12.87 25.65
C LEU A 503 8.13 12.97 27.02
N TYR A 504 9.45 12.89 27.00
CA TYR A 504 10.31 12.91 28.18
C TYR A 504 11.32 14.05 28.10
N VAL A 505 11.83 14.43 29.25
CA VAL A 505 12.90 15.43 29.39
C VAL A 505 14.09 14.82 30.10
N LEU A 506 15.27 15.00 29.51
CA LEU A 506 16.55 14.61 30.08
C LEU A 506 17.35 15.85 30.48
N PRO A 507 17.66 16.09 31.76
CA PRO A 507 18.62 17.10 32.15
C PRO A 507 20.01 16.74 31.60
N ILE A 508 20.70 17.71 31.01
CA ILE A 508 22.04 17.50 30.44
C ILE A 508 23.14 17.71 31.48
N ASN A 509 22.89 18.63 32.40
CA ASN A 509 23.83 18.96 33.48
C ASN A 509 23.42 18.23 34.78
N GLY A 510 24.40 17.78 35.56
CA GLY A 510 24.16 17.08 36.84
C GLY A 510 23.76 15.61 36.66
N GLU A 511 22.83 15.15 37.47
CA GLU A 511 22.30 13.79 37.38
C GLU A 511 21.37 13.68 36.18
N ARG A 512 21.78 12.95 35.14
CA ARG A 512 21.03 12.73 33.88
C ARG A 512 19.89 11.75 34.10
N LYS A 513 18.91 12.13 34.94
CA LYS A 513 17.77 11.29 35.23
C LYS A 513 16.55 11.70 34.38
N PRO A 514 16.08 10.82 33.48
CA PRO A 514 14.91 11.11 32.66
C PRO A 514 13.66 11.32 33.51
N ARG A 515 12.81 12.26 33.09
CA ARG A 515 11.48 12.45 33.69
C ARG A 515 10.40 12.52 32.61
N PRO A 516 9.21 11.98 32.86
CA PRO A 516 8.06 12.20 31.98
C PRO A 516 7.74 13.69 31.92
N PHE A 517 7.44 14.18 30.72
CA PHE A 517 6.98 15.57 30.52
C PHE A 517 5.52 15.59 30.07
N LEU A 518 5.18 14.89 28.99
CA LEU A 518 3.82 14.79 28.48
C LEU A 518 3.49 13.34 28.20
N GLN A 519 2.48 12.83 28.87
CA GLN A 519 1.96 11.49 28.66
C GLN A 519 0.48 11.60 28.27
N SER A 520 0.08 10.90 27.24
CA SER A 520 -1.27 10.92 26.72
C SER A 520 -1.70 9.51 26.37
N SER A 521 -3.00 9.21 26.54
CA SER A 521 -3.62 8.01 25.98
C SER A 521 -3.73 8.09 24.46
N PHE A 522 -3.54 9.28 23.89
CA PHE A 522 -3.46 9.53 22.46
C PHE A 522 -2.01 9.48 22.00
N MET A 523 -1.81 9.16 20.74
CA MET A 523 -0.49 9.11 20.16
C MET A 523 0.10 10.52 20.06
N LEU A 524 1.27 10.75 20.65
CA LEU A 524 2.12 11.88 20.38
C LEU A 524 2.97 11.58 19.15
N VAL A 525 3.11 12.53 18.26
CA VAL A 525 3.91 12.38 17.04
C VAL A 525 5.27 13.03 17.27
N LEU A 526 6.32 12.43 16.71
CA LEU A 526 7.69 12.94 16.79
C LEU A 526 7.81 14.37 16.25
N GLY A 527 8.74 15.15 16.77
CA GLY A 527 9.03 16.52 16.33
C GLY A 527 8.53 17.59 17.27
N ALA A 528 8.66 17.37 18.57
CA ALA A 528 8.41 18.41 19.56
C ALA A 528 9.60 19.38 19.67
N HIS A 529 9.31 20.70 19.82
CA HIS A 529 10.33 21.73 19.83
C HIS A 529 10.14 22.74 20.96
N PHE A 530 11.23 23.06 21.64
CA PHE A 530 11.25 24.16 22.61
C PHE A 530 11.09 25.53 21.95
N SER A 531 10.38 26.42 22.61
CA SER A 531 10.41 27.83 22.25
C SER A 531 11.82 28.45 22.43
N PRO A 532 12.14 29.56 21.75
CA PRO A 532 13.43 30.23 21.89
C PRO A 532 13.77 30.66 23.31
N ASP A 533 12.78 30.90 24.17
CA ASP A 533 12.94 31.24 25.60
C ASP A 533 12.91 30.00 26.53
N SER A 534 12.80 28.79 25.97
CA SER A 534 12.70 27.50 26.67
C SER A 534 11.54 27.39 27.66
N LYS A 535 10.47 28.21 27.50
CA LYS A 535 9.29 28.20 28.41
C LYS A 535 8.08 27.46 27.84
N TRP A 536 8.14 27.08 26.56
CA TRP A 536 7.04 26.46 25.85
C TRP A 536 7.56 25.30 25.04
N VAL A 537 6.69 24.32 24.78
CA VAL A 537 6.95 23.21 23.85
C VAL A 537 5.82 23.15 22.85
N ALA A 538 6.16 23.21 21.58
CA ALA A 538 5.26 22.89 20.47
C ALA A 538 5.38 21.39 20.14
N TYR A 539 4.26 20.70 19.89
CA TYR A 539 4.22 19.28 19.63
C TYR A 539 3.01 18.89 18.78
N LEU A 540 3.01 17.69 18.24
CA LEU A 540 1.91 17.13 17.46
C LEU A 540 1.17 16.06 18.27
N SER A 541 -0.17 16.03 18.16
CA SER A 541 -1.00 15.01 18.82
C SER A 541 -2.23 14.68 17.99
N ALA A 542 -2.64 13.41 18.03
CA ALA A 542 -3.84 12.90 17.36
C ALA A 542 -5.12 12.96 18.23
N GLU A 543 -5.11 13.67 19.34
CA GLU A 543 -6.22 13.67 20.32
C GLU A 543 -7.52 14.28 19.82
N SER A 544 -7.47 15.15 18.81
CA SER A 544 -8.66 15.73 18.16
C SER A 544 -9.29 14.81 17.09
N GLY A 545 -8.72 13.63 16.87
CA GLY A 545 -9.10 12.70 15.80
C GLY A 545 -8.32 12.89 14.50
N ALA A 546 -7.56 13.98 14.37
CA ALA A 546 -6.55 14.23 13.34
C ALA A 546 -5.24 14.65 14.02
N ILE A 547 -4.11 14.55 13.30
CA ILE A 547 -2.83 15.05 13.81
C ILE A 547 -2.84 16.56 13.70
N GLU A 548 -2.77 17.23 14.85
CA GLU A 548 -2.77 18.68 14.96
C GLU A 548 -1.58 19.18 15.79
N ALA A 549 -1.18 20.41 15.56
CA ALA A 549 -0.14 21.08 16.32
C ALA A 549 -0.71 21.74 17.58
N TYR A 550 -0.01 21.56 18.68
CA TYR A 550 -0.34 22.10 20.00
C TYR A 550 0.87 22.79 20.62
N VAL A 551 0.60 23.66 21.60
CA VAL A 551 1.61 24.25 22.49
C VAL A 551 1.23 23.95 23.94
N THR A 552 2.23 23.67 24.78
CA THR A 552 2.10 23.57 26.23
C THR A 552 3.23 24.32 26.95
N SER A 553 3.04 24.67 28.21
CA SER A 553 4.11 25.29 28.97
C SER A 553 5.20 24.29 29.39
N PHE A 554 6.41 24.80 29.60
CA PHE A 554 7.53 24.07 30.16
C PHE A 554 8.01 24.77 31.45
N PRO A 555 8.38 24.05 32.54
CA PRO A 555 8.62 22.62 32.61
C PRO A 555 7.40 21.73 33.00
N ASP A 556 6.25 22.29 33.34
CA ASP A 556 5.18 21.58 34.06
C ASP A 556 4.03 21.12 33.17
N ALA A 557 4.10 21.32 31.85
CA ALA A 557 3.05 20.98 30.86
C ALA A 557 1.64 21.52 31.26
N ASN A 558 1.58 22.72 31.86
CA ASN A 558 0.34 23.33 32.28
C ASN A 558 -0.35 24.05 31.12
N GLY A 559 -1.58 23.65 30.84
CA GLY A 559 -2.37 24.18 29.73
C GLY A 559 -1.99 23.53 28.38
N LYS A 560 -2.92 23.64 27.44
CA LYS A 560 -2.78 23.09 26.08
C LYS A 560 -3.55 24.00 25.13
N TRP A 561 -2.89 24.45 24.08
CA TRP A 561 -3.46 25.35 23.09
C TRP A 561 -3.29 24.79 21.70
N LEU A 562 -4.40 24.68 20.97
CA LEU A 562 -4.44 24.23 19.58
C LEU A 562 -3.83 25.30 18.66
N VAL A 563 -2.91 24.92 17.81
CA VAL A 563 -2.21 25.80 16.86
C VAL A 563 -2.75 25.61 15.44
N SER A 564 -3.07 24.37 15.04
CA SER A 564 -3.63 24.05 13.74
C SER A 564 -5.01 23.41 13.88
N SER A 565 -5.84 23.49 12.85
CA SER A 565 -7.18 22.89 12.81
C SER A 565 -7.49 22.19 11.48
N ASP A 566 -6.51 22.08 10.62
CA ASP A 566 -6.62 21.53 9.26
C ASP A 566 -5.56 20.45 8.98
N GLY A 567 -5.01 19.88 10.05
CA GLY A 567 -3.96 18.88 10.03
C GLY A 567 -2.56 19.50 10.02
N ALA A 568 -1.63 18.88 10.74
CA ALA A 568 -0.22 19.28 10.77
C ALA A 568 0.71 18.08 10.68
N ARG A 569 1.78 18.17 9.86
CA ARG A 569 2.86 17.17 9.75
C ARG A 569 4.04 17.48 10.64
N SER A 570 4.35 18.75 10.81
CA SER A 570 5.45 19.24 11.64
C SER A 570 5.14 20.65 12.15
N VAL A 571 5.78 21.04 13.25
CA VAL A 571 5.61 22.38 13.84
C VAL A 571 6.93 22.87 14.42
N HIS A 572 7.32 24.10 14.09
CA HIS A 572 8.53 24.75 14.57
C HIS A 572 8.24 26.13 15.14
N TRP A 573 9.04 26.54 16.11
CA TRP A 573 9.02 27.92 16.57
C TRP A 573 9.73 28.84 15.59
N PHE A 574 9.12 29.96 15.30
CA PHE A 574 9.80 31.04 14.61
C PHE A 574 10.89 31.65 15.52
N PRO A 575 12.07 32.07 14.99
CA PRO A 575 13.23 32.47 15.79
C PRO A 575 12.95 33.58 16.82
N ASN A 576 11.95 34.43 16.57
CA ASN A 576 11.57 35.49 17.49
C ASN A 576 10.68 35.03 18.67
N GLY A 577 10.25 33.76 18.70
CA GLY A 577 9.36 33.21 19.71
C GLY A 577 7.93 33.77 19.73
N GLN A 578 7.58 34.62 18.77
CA GLN A 578 6.26 35.26 18.67
C GLN A 578 5.36 34.63 17.63
N SER A 579 5.81 33.54 17.01
CA SER A 579 5.04 32.81 16.01
C SER A 579 5.50 31.36 15.95
N LEU A 580 4.62 30.51 15.44
CA LEU A 580 4.93 29.14 15.03
C LEU A 580 4.77 29.03 13.52
N LEU A 581 5.49 28.09 12.95
CA LEU A 581 5.35 27.66 11.57
C LEU A 581 4.99 26.17 11.59
N TYR A 582 3.89 25.77 10.95
CA TYR A 582 3.53 24.36 10.82
C TYR A 582 3.35 23.97 9.36
N GLU A 583 3.62 22.73 9.06
CA GLU A 583 3.42 22.14 7.75
C GLU A 583 2.04 21.50 7.67
N ARG A 584 1.24 21.92 6.71
CA ARG A 584 -0.03 21.27 6.35
C ARG A 584 0.19 19.94 5.63
N MET A 585 -0.88 19.16 5.53
CA MET A 585 -0.85 17.87 4.83
C MET A 585 -0.55 18.00 3.32
N ASP A 586 -0.77 19.17 2.71
CA ASP A 586 -0.44 19.47 1.32
C ASP A 586 1.01 19.96 1.09
N GLY A 587 1.81 20.06 2.18
CA GLY A 587 3.20 20.53 2.14
C GLY A 587 3.34 22.05 2.13
N THR A 588 2.27 22.82 2.38
CA THR A 588 2.36 24.26 2.59
C THR A 588 2.77 24.57 4.03
N LEU A 589 3.63 25.59 4.20
CA LEU A 589 4.01 26.10 5.51
C LEU A 589 3.16 27.30 5.89
N VAL A 590 2.56 27.24 7.07
CA VAL A 590 1.62 28.22 7.58
C VAL A 590 2.15 28.82 8.87
N LYS A 591 2.14 30.15 8.94
CA LYS A 591 2.58 30.93 10.11
C LYS A 591 1.39 31.31 10.99
N VAL A 592 1.54 31.11 12.29
CA VAL A 592 0.54 31.44 13.30
C VAL A 592 1.19 32.34 14.36
N ALA A 593 0.60 33.47 14.68
CA ALA A 593 1.08 34.34 15.76
C ALA A 593 0.86 33.65 17.12
N PHE A 594 1.82 33.84 18.02
CA PHE A 594 1.79 33.35 19.39
C PHE A 594 2.11 34.48 20.34
N ALA A 595 1.26 34.68 21.34
CA ALA A 595 1.50 35.61 22.41
C ALA A 595 1.11 35.00 23.76
N ALA A 596 2.02 35.05 24.74
CA ALA A 596 1.78 34.61 26.11
C ALA A 596 1.86 35.79 27.08
N ARG A 597 0.78 36.02 27.83
CA ARG A 597 0.70 37.06 28.87
C ARG A 597 0.30 36.39 30.19
N GLY A 598 1.29 36.05 30.99
CA GLY A 598 1.05 35.27 32.21
C GLY A 598 0.48 33.88 31.87
N LYS A 599 -0.74 33.58 32.34
CA LYS A 599 -1.44 32.32 32.03
C LYS A 599 -2.28 32.35 30.75
N ASN A 600 -2.44 33.53 30.15
CA ASN A 600 -3.23 33.71 28.95
C ASN A 600 -2.35 33.51 27.71
N VAL A 601 -2.73 32.61 26.86
CA VAL A 601 -2.08 32.36 25.57
C VAL A 601 -3.07 32.68 24.45
N GLU A 602 -2.63 33.48 23.51
CA GLU A 602 -3.37 33.87 22.33
C GLU A 602 -2.71 33.24 21.10
N ILE A 603 -3.48 32.49 20.32
CA ILE A 603 -3.08 31.88 19.04
C ILE A 603 -3.79 32.67 17.94
N GLY A 604 -3.01 33.23 17.02
CA GLY A 604 -3.53 34.02 15.91
C GLY A 604 -4.11 33.17 14.78
N ALA A 605 -4.73 33.83 13.82
CA ALA A 605 -5.22 33.15 12.62
C ALA A 605 -4.05 32.63 11.75
N PRO A 606 -4.16 31.45 11.13
CA PRO A 606 -3.14 30.89 10.25
C PRO A 606 -3.00 31.73 8.96
N GLN A 607 -1.76 31.98 8.55
CA GLN A 607 -1.42 32.72 7.34
C GLN A 607 -0.42 31.90 6.52
N LEU A 608 -0.67 31.77 5.23
CA LEU A 608 0.28 31.12 4.32
C LEU A 608 1.64 31.82 4.41
N TYR A 609 2.70 31.06 4.69
CA TYR A 609 4.06 31.55 4.74
C TYR A 609 4.79 31.26 3.41
N VAL A 610 4.88 30.00 3.03
CA VAL A 610 5.50 29.57 1.78
C VAL A 610 5.00 28.18 1.37
N ASN A 611 4.93 27.94 0.06
CA ASN A 611 4.68 26.61 -0.47
C ASN A 611 6.01 25.86 -0.59
N ALA A 612 6.35 25.09 0.42
CA ALA A 612 7.65 24.42 0.55
C ALA A 612 7.68 23.05 -0.12
N ARG A 613 6.57 22.32 -0.05
CA ARG A 613 6.45 20.91 -0.50
C ARG A 613 7.65 20.08 -0.06
N PRO A 614 7.93 20.00 1.26
CA PRO A 614 9.06 19.21 1.73
C PRO A 614 8.89 17.75 1.35
N ARG A 615 10.01 17.05 1.20
CA ARG A 615 10.02 15.59 1.11
C ARG A 615 9.32 15.00 2.33
N VAL A 616 8.47 14.01 2.12
CA VAL A 616 7.83 13.31 3.24
C VAL A 616 8.81 12.29 3.82
N THR A 617 9.06 12.38 5.12
CA THR A 617 9.95 11.46 5.85
C THR A 617 9.22 10.82 7.03
N THR A 618 9.50 9.54 7.34
CA THR A 618 8.76 8.77 8.38
C THR A 618 8.92 9.27 9.79
N TYR A 619 10.13 9.60 10.16
CA TYR A 619 10.48 9.99 11.53
C TYR A 619 11.39 11.20 11.54
N GLY A 620 11.60 11.80 10.38
CA GLY A 620 12.58 12.82 10.16
C GLY A 620 12.04 14.24 10.15
N GLN A 621 12.87 15.14 9.64
CA GLN A 621 12.59 16.55 9.50
C GLN A 621 13.06 17.03 8.14
N ALA A 622 12.15 17.32 7.22
CA ALA A 622 12.49 17.70 5.86
C ALA A 622 12.67 19.21 5.65
N TRP A 623 12.47 20.01 6.66
CA TRP A 623 12.66 21.47 6.61
C TRP A 623 13.00 22.04 7.99
N ASP A 624 13.63 23.22 8.00
CA ASP A 624 13.94 23.96 9.22
C ASP A 624 13.95 25.47 8.97
N ILE A 625 13.97 26.28 10.04
CA ILE A 625 13.90 27.75 9.99
C ILE A 625 15.24 28.35 10.39
N ALA A 626 15.79 29.20 9.52
CA ALA A 626 16.99 29.96 9.80
C ALA A 626 16.72 31.15 10.74
N PRO A 627 17.76 31.65 11.45
CA PRO A 627 17.65 32.84 12.31
C PRO A 627 17.08 34.09 11.60
N ASP A 628 17.28 34.20 10.28
CA ASP A 628 16.76 35.30 9.46
C ASP A 628 15.32 35.06 8.96
N GLY A 629 14.69 33.94 9.31
CA GLY A 629 13.33 33.56 8.95
C GLY A 629 13.20 32.83 7.62
N ARG A 630 14.28 32.66 6.84
CA ARG A 630 14.23 31.78 5.67
C ARG A 630 14.00 30.33 6.10
N VAL A 631 13.42 29.56 5.24
CA VAL A 631 13.22 28.12 5.43
C VAL A 631 14.21 27.37 4.53
N ILE A 632 14.97 26.44 5.12
CA ILE A 632 15.63 25.41 4.32
C ILE A 632 14.69 24.23 4.19
N THR A 633 14.55 23.70 2.97
CA THR A 633 13.70 22.55 2.72
C THR A 633 14.42 21.52 1.88
N ASN A 634 14.20 20.25 2.17
CA ASN A 634 14.58 19.12 1.36
C ASN A 634 13.40 18.75 0.47
N THR A 635 13.59 18.81 -0.85
CA THR A 635 12.52 18.56 -1.83
C THR A 635 13.02 17.52 -2.83
N ASP A 636 12.19 16.55 -3.17
CA ASP A 636 12.51 15.58 -4.21
C ASP A 636 12.69 16.27 -5.56
N VAL A 637 13.71 15.86 -6.31
CA VAL A 637 14.00 16.38 -7.64
C VAL A 637 14.01 15.27 -8.68
N GLY A 638 13.58 15.61 -9.89
CA GLY A 638 13.46 14.66 -10.99
C GLY A 638 12.05 14.09 -11.12
N GLU A 639 11.78 13.47 -12.25
CA GLU A 639 10.52 12.77 -12.47
C GLU A 639 10.49 11.47 -11.67
N SER A 640 9.34 11.13 -11.12
CA SER A 640 9.10 9.83 -10.53
C SER A 640 9.15 8.76 -11.61
N THR A 641 10.24 8.01 -11.69
CA THR A 641 10.36 6.88 -12.63
C THR A 641 9.64 5.61 -12.12
N HIS A 642 8.95 5.71 -10.99
CA HIS A 642 8.36 4.57 -10.30
C HIS A 642 7.03 4.20 -10.94
N ALA A 643 7.10 3.32 -11.94
CA ALA A 643 5.91 2.68 -12.50
C ALA A 643 5.43 1.54 -11.60
N ILE A 644 4.12 1.28 -11.64
CA ILE A 644 3.55 0.06 -11.08
C ILE A 644 3.79 -1.06 -12.10
N ASN A 645 4.44 -2.13 -11.66
CA ASN A 645 4.57 -3.37 -12.41
C ASN A 645 3.28 -4.16 -12.32
N VAL A 646 2.79 -4.63 -13.46
CA VAL A 646 1.66 -5.55 -13.56
C VAL A 646 2.17 -6.85 -14.18
N VAL A 647 1.96 -7.96 -13.49
CA VAL A 647 2.38 -9.29 -13.96
C VAL A 647 1.16 -10.19 -14.04
N VAL A 648 0.76 -10.55 -15.25
CA VAL A 648 -0.33 -11.48 -15.49
C VAL A 648 0.23 -12.90 -15.56
N ASN A 649 -0.44 -13.88 -14.94
CA ASN A 649 0.02 -15.27 -14.84
C ASN A 649 1.39 -15.40 -14.15
N TRP A 650 1.63 -14.64 -13.08
CA TRP A 650 2.90 -14.60 -12.36
C TRP A 650 3.40 -16.00 -11.91
N THR A 651 2.47 -16.95 -11.64
CA THR A 651 2.82 -18.33 -11.26
C THR A 651 3.45 -19.14 -12.39
N ALA A 652 3.32 -18.69 -13.64
CA ALA A 652 3.97 -19.35 -14.78
C ALA A 652 5.51 -19.28 -14.70
N GLY A 653 6.04 -18.22 -14.07
CA GLY A 653 7.47 -18.05 -13.81
C GLY A 653 8.03 -18.99 -12.73
N LEU A 654 7.18 -19.55 -11.87
CA LEU A 654 7.60 -20.44 -10.77
C LEU A 654 7.87 -21.89 -11.23
N LYS A 655 7.50 -22.25 -12.45
CA LYS A 655 7.61 -23.61 -12.99
C LYS A 655 8.91 -23.89 -13.74
N LYS A 656 9.93 -23.04 -13.58
CA LYS A 656 11.22 -23.22 -14.24
C LYS A 656 12.25 -23.87 -13.33
#